data_49b330f7bd4832eb76af6228226bd5f0
#
_entry.id   49b330f7bd4832eb76af6228226bd5f0
#
_cell.length_a   1.000
_cell.length_b   1.000
_cell.length_c   1.000
_cell.angle_alpha   90.00
_cell.angle_beta   90.00
_cell.angle_gamma   90.00
#
_symmetry.space_group_name_H-M   'P 1'
#
loop_
_entity.id
_entity.type
_entity.pdbx_description
1 polymer ?
#
loop_
_entity_poly.entity_id
_entity_poly.type
_entity_poly.pdbx_seq_one_letter_code
_entity_poly.pdbx_strand_id
1 'polypeptide(L)'
;MIKLVTFTSVAVTILYTSALASEVSSIDAVTLSSGGVAEISRKPVVSSDGKVEIEVPLAQVDDVLKSLVLKGGKGKIKNISLAGPSPIDETFKHLPFKQSDLSSVSSLLTSISGTSVSVSSNGKTVRGKVLGVETVAIADGAKFYQLTLLEQDEKIQTIKLGEDTSFSVDDAEMKSKILGAAASIERSKSDGSRRIRIAVSDLSDTDTRLAYVVASPIWKTAYRVLTLPDGKARLQAWAVLENASGEDWKDVKLTLTSADPVTLKQRLHQIYWKERAEVAVNTATVNAFEADTGNLNNRLRSMPASEKAAVFENDEQMMDMARVPAPAISGYGGSSAAGSQNSAVAAASEHDTSASFALPGTFDLTNGDSLSVPIADAQIDAEMVSIYRSGNNSVHPIAAIMLKNSSDNSLPGGILTVYDSQAGYVGDAELLSLPKDDTRIAAFATDRKVTVTQEQEPTRQINDIKVVDGIAHISEKLRETTTYRISGALDGDRTVVIEHPSRDGWSFSSDAESGRTVSHRRLKASVKAGQERSVVAVDERIQNERYGLIDIDPATLVSWSSSAADKNVADKFTKLAKAQREKVEKERQLQSSEEKLQSLQDEQNRIRQNIAAVPENSDLKGKYLAMLDESETSIAEVLKKRETDQAEIDRFSRDLREQVRNF
;
A
#
# COMPACT_ATOMS: atom_id res chain seq x y z
N MET A 1 19.31 51.28 -89.07
CA MET A 1 19.42 49.83 -89.01
C MET A 1 19.40 49.44 -87.50
N ILE A 2 18.24 49.07 -87.01
CA ILE A 2 18.04 48.68 -85.61
C ILE A 2 17.84 47.15 -85.63
N LYS A 3 18.77 46.44 -84.97
CA LYS A 3 18.65 45.00 -84.80
C LYS A 3 17.77 44.66 -83.57
N LEU A 4 16.65 44.02 -83.82
CA LEU A 4 15.75 43.49 -82.81
C LEU A 4 16.35 42.22 -82.28
N VAL A 5 16.63 42.14 -80.95
CA VAL A 5 17.05 40.90 -80.23
C VAL A 5 15.82 40.38 -79.53
N THR A 6 15.35 39.23 -79.97
CA THR A 6 14.24 38.48 -79.34
C THR A 6 14.77 37.61 -78.16
N PHE A 7 14.34 37.95 -76.96
CA PHE A 7 14.56 37.07 -75.73
C PHE A 7 13.46 36.00 -75.65
N THR A 8 13.89 34.77 -75.80
CA THR A 8 12.99 33.63 -75.58
C THR A 8 13.02 33.28 -74.08
N SER A 9 11.92 33.56 -73.35
CA SER A 9 11.73 33.16 -71.96
C SER A 9 11.37 31.67 -71.89
N VAL A 10 12.23 30.80 -71.28
CA VAL A 10 11.94 29.46 -70.92
C VAL A 10 11.29 29.49 -69.54
N ALA A 11 9.98 29.26 -69.47
CA ALA A 11 9.26 29.08 -68.20
C ALA A 11 9.55 27.68 -67.65
N VAL A 12 10.35 27.59 -66.62
CA VAL A 12 10.54 26.35 -65.83
C VAL A 12 9.33 26.20 -64.88
N THR A 13 8.42 25.30 -65.21
CA THR A 13 7.31 24.93 -64.33
C THR A 13 7.86 24.00 -63.25
N ILE A 14 8.10 24.52 -62.04
CA ILE A 14 8.40 23.70 -60.86
C ILE A 14 7.10 23.03 -60.40
N LEU A 15 6.96 21.76 -60.70
CA LEU A 15 5.93 20.89 -60.12
C LEU A 15 6.27 20.69 -58.63
N TYR A 16 5.59 21.44 -57.76
CA TYR A 16 5.54 21.12 -56.34
C TYR A 16 4.72 19.82 -56.19
N THR A 17 5.38 18.67 -56.08
CA THR A 17 4.75 17.48 -55.52
C THR A 17 4.55 17.73 -54.05
N SER A 18 3.36 18.20 -53.64
CA SER A 18 2.92 18.15 -52.26
C SER A 18 2.90 16.68 -51.86
N ALA A 19 3.86 16.24 -51.08
CA ALA A 19 3.76 15.00 -50.35
C ALA A 19 2.47 15.11 -49.52
N LEU A 20 1.46 14.35 -49.87
CA LEU A 20 0.27 14.11 -49.06
C LEU A 20 0.76 13.49 -47.75
N ALA A 21 0.99 14.32 -46.71
CA ALA A 21 1.15 13.85 -45.36
C ALA A 21 -0.12 13.04 -45.07
N SER A 22 0.02 11.75 -44.78
CA SER A 22 -1.07 10.91 -44.32
C SER A 22 -1.68 11.60 -43.09
N GLU A 23 -2.93 12.06 -43.18
CA GLU A 23 -3.63 12.68 -42.06
C GLU A 23 -3.83 11.60 -40.99
N VAL A 24 -3.08 11.69 -39.91
CA VAL A 24 -3.23 10.86 -38.73
C VAL A 24 -4.50 11.28 -37.99
N SER A 25 -5.29 10.32 -37.52
CA SER A 25 -6.52 10.57 -36.77
C SER A 25 -6.24 11.36 -35.49
N SER A 26 -6.76 12.60 -35.39
CA SER A 26 -6.56 13.49 -34.25
C SER A 26 -7.41 13.09 -33.05
N ILE A 27 -6.95 13.42 -31.83
CA ILE A 27 -7.74 13.28 -30.59
C ILE A 27 -8.90 14.30 -30.64
N ASP A 28 -10.12 13.84 -30.38
CA ASP A 28 -11.36 14.63 -30.35
C ASP A 28 -11.88 14.84 -28.93
N ALA A 29 -11.75 13.83 -28.05
CA ALA A 29 -12.13 13.93 -26.66
C ALA A 29 -11.24 13.05 -25.76
N VAL A 30 -11.06 13.49 -24.53
CA VAL A 30 -10.33 12.76 -23.47
C VAL A 30 -11.16 12.75 -22.20
N THR A 31 -11.35 11.56 -21.63
CA THR A 31 -11.93 11.38 -20.29
C THR A 31 -10.86 10.88 -19.35
N LEU A 32 -10.46 11.73 -18.38
CA LEU A 32 -9.44 11.41 -17.37
C LEU A 32 -10.09 10.87 -16.10
N SER A 33 -9.62 9.71 -15.64
CA SER A 33 -10.06 9.11 -14.37
C SER A 33 -9.10 9.43 -13.23
N SER A 34 -9.63 9.59 -12.02
CA SER A 34 -8.82 9.65 -10.78
C SER A 34 -8.10 8.34 -10.48
N GLY A 35 -8.48 7.23 -11.11
CA GLY A 35 -7.81 5.93 -11.03
C GLY A 35 -6.59 5.77 -11.97
N GLY A 36 -6.09 6.84 -12.58
CA GLY A 36 -4.85 6.80 -13.37
C GLY A 36 -5.01 6.21 -14.76
N VAL A 37 -6.19 6.33 -15.37
CA VAL A 37 -6.46 5.94 -16.75
C VAL A 37 -7.17 7.05 -17.51
N ALA A 38 -6.99 7.08 -18.82
CA ALA A 38 -7.70 7.96 -19.74
C ALA A 38 -8.38 7.17 -20.83
N GLU A 39 -9.64 7.49 -21.13
CA GLU A 39 -10.28 7.11 -22.37
C GLU A 39 -10.00 8.20 -23.40
N ILE A 40 -9.34 7.83 -24.49
CA ILE A 40 -9.03 8.71 -25.61
C ILE A 40 -9.97 8.39 -26.77
N SER A 41 -10.67 9.40 -27.26
CA SER A 41 -11.55 9.31 -28.44
C SER A 41 -10.97 10.09 -29.59
N ARG A 42 -10.97 9.51 -30.79
CA ARG A 42 -10.45 10.09 -32.03
C ARG A 42 -11.49 10.11 -33.13
N LYS A 43 -11.43 11.13 -33.99
CA LYS A 43 -12.14 11.10 -35.27
C LYS A 43 -11.36 10.20 -36.22
N PRO A 44 -11.94 9.09 -36.69
CA PRO A 44 -11.24 8.22 -37.65
C PRO A 44 -11.08 8.91 -39.01
N VAL A 45 -9.85 9.05 -39.46
CA VAL A 45 -9.53 9.46 -40.83
C VAL A 45 -9.19 8.20 -41.60
N VAL A 46 -10.01 7.87 -42.63
CA VAL A 46 -9.84 6.66 -43.43
C VAL A 46 -8.95 6.97 -44.62
N SER A 47 -7.84 6.27 -44.73
CA SER A 47 -6.95 6.33 -45.88
C SER A 47 -7.58 5.67 -47.14
N SER A 48 -7.01 5.92 -48.29
CA SER A 48 -7.48 5.39 -49.58
C SER A 48 -7.54 3.87 -49.66
N ASP A 49 -6.80 3.15 -48.79
CA ASP A 49 -6.77 1.69 -48.68
C ASP A 49 -7.77 1.14 -47.64
N GLY A 50 -8.65 1.98 -47.09
CA GLY A 50 -9.73 1.55 -46.17
C GLY A 50 -9.25 1.32 -44.72
N LYS A 51 -8.09 1.92 -44.32
CA LYS A 51 -7.53 1.80 -42.98
C LYS A 51 -7.53 3.14 -42.26
N VAL A 52 -7.63 3.06 -40.92
CA VAL A 52 -7.40 4.18 -39.99
C VAL A 52 -6.01 3.99 -39.38
N GLU A 53 -5.19 4.99 -39.42
CA GLU A 53 -3.87 4.98 -38.75
C GLU A 53 -3.89 5.86 -37.50
N ILE A 54 -3.33 5.32 -36.43
CA ILE A 54 -3.04 6.06 -35.19
C ILE A 54 -1.60 5.81 -34.78
N GLU A 55 -0.99 6.81 -34.16
CA GLU A 55 0.33 6.69 -33.56
C GLU A 55 0.20 6.78 -32.05
N VAL A 56 0.81 5.84 -31.31
CA VAL A 56 0.71 5.79 -29.85
C VAL A 56 2.08 5.49 -29.25
N PRO A 57 2.38 5.99 -28.06
CA PRO A 57 3.60 5.64 -27.34
C PRO A 57 3.73 4.11 -27.14
N LEU A 58 4.94 3.59 -27.27
CA LEU A 58 5.21 2.15 -27.14
C LEU A 58 4.65 1.57 -25.83
N ALA A 59 4.73 2.33 -24.74
CA ALA A 59 4.24 1.93 -23.42
C ALA A 59 2.70 1.76 -23.36
N GLN A 60 1.96 2.34 -24.30
CA GLN A 60 0.49 2.31 -24.37
C GLN A 60 -0.05 1.27 -25.38
N VAL A 61 0.81 0.64 -26.17
CA VAL A 61 0.40 -0.30 -27.23
C VAL A 61 -0.46 -1.44 -26.70
N ASP A 62 -0.06 -2.06 -25.59
CA ASP A 62 -0.80 -3.16 -24.96
C ASP A 62 -2.20 -2.72 -24.50
N ASP A 63 -2.31 -1.52 -23.96
CA ASP A 63 -3.58 -0.95 -23.50
C ASP A 63 -4.51 -0.64 -24.69
N VAL A 64 -3.97 -0.12 -25.78
CA VAL A 64 -4.73 0.12 -27.01
C VAL A 64 -5.21 -1.21 -27.59
N LEU A 65 -4.35 -2.22 -27.73
CA LEU A 65 -4.74 -3.54 -28.23
C LEU A 65 -5.84 -4.20 -27.39
N LYS A 66 -5.82 -3.98 -26.09
CA LYS A 66 -6.81 -4.51 -25.15
C LYS A 66 -8.17 -3.83 -25.25
N SER A 67 -8.21 -2.52 -25.49
CA SER A 67 -9.39 -1.67 -25.24
C SER A 67 -9.97 -0.98 -26.47
N LEU A 68 -9.32 -1.08 -27.64
CA LEU A 68 -9.72 -0.37 -28.85
C LEU A 68 -11.11 -0.79 -29.35
N VAL A 69 -12.02 0.18 -29.47
CA VAL A 69 -13.39 0.00 -29.94
C VAL A 69 -13.82 1.14 -30.88
N LEU A 70 -14.83 0.88 -31.72
CA LEU A 70 -15.58 1.92 -32.42
C LEU A 70 -16.84 2.24 -31.61
N LYS A 71 -17.05 3.50 -31.27
CA LYS A 71 -18.24 4.03 -30.61
C LYS A 71 -19.07 4.84 -31.60
N GLY A 72 -20.39 4.69 -31.56
CA GLY A 72 -21.31 5.31 -32.52
C GLY A 72 -21.31 4.59 -33.89
N GLY A 73 -22.37 4.79 -34.66
CA GLY A 73 -22.52 4.26 -36.01
C GLY A 73 -22.58 2.74 -36.13
N LYS A 74 -22.46 2.25 -37.39
CA LYS A 74 -22.50 0.82 -37.74
C LYS A 74 -21.13 0.23 -38.07
N GLY A 75 -20.06 1.02 -37.95
CA GLY A 75 -18.69 0.62 -38.27
C GLY A 75 -18.19 -0.58 -37.46
N LYS A 76 -17.36 -1.41 -38.08
CA LYS A 76 -16.74 -2.58 -37.44
C LYS A 76 -15.23 -2.59 -37.68
N ILE A 77 -14.46 -2.97 -36.67
CA ILE A 77 -13.04 -3.28 -36.78
C ILE A 77 -12.90 -4.68 -37.37
N LYS A 78 -12.19 -4.81 -38.49
CA LYS A 78 -11.89 -6.10 -39.14
C LYS A 78 -10.62 -6.72 -38.58
N ASN A 79 -9.53 -5.95 -38.51
CA ASN A 79 -8.27 -6.35 -37.93
C ASN A 79 -7.45 -5.13 -37.50
N ILE A 80 -6.46 -5.39 -36.65
CA ILE A 80 -5.48 -4.43 -36.19
C ILE A 80 -4.11 -4.98 -36.53
N SER A 81 -3.24 -4.17 -37.15
CA SER A 81 -1.88 -4.56 -37.50
C SER A 81 -0.88 -3.49 -37.09
N LEU A 82 0.28 -3.92 -36.59
CA LEU A 82 1.37 -3.05 -36.18
C LEU A 82 2.69 -3.82 -36.27
N ALA A 83 3.83 -3.09 -36.21
CA ALA A 83 5.15 -3.69 -36.17
C ALA A 83 5.39 -4.42 -34.83
N GLY A 84 6.21 -5.46 -34.85
CA GLY A 84 6.55 -6.26 -33.67
C GLY A 84 7.23 -5.46 -32.54
N PRO A 85 7.36 -6.04 -31.33
CA PRO A 85 7.82 -5.33 -30.13
C PRO A 85 9.29 -4.90 -30.19
N SER A 86 10.13 -5.67 -30.88
CA SER A 86 11.58 -5.40 -31.01
C SER A 86 12.01 -5.55 -32.47
N PRO A 87 11.68 -4.60 -33.37
CA PRO A 87 12.06 -4.69 -34.79
C PRO A 87 13.57 -4.80 -34.99
N ILE A 88 14.36 -4.17 -34.11
CA ILE A 88 15.82 -4.24 -34.16
C ILE A 88 16.34 -5.63 -33.82
N ASP A 89 15.86 -6.28 -32.74
CA ASP A 89 16.27 -7.63 -32.37
C ASP A 89 15.94 -8.64 -33.46
N GLU A 90 14.75 -8.51 -34.08
CA GLU A 90 14.35 -9.37 -35.19
C GLU A 90 15.23 -9.15 -36.43
N THR A 91 15.63 -7.90 -36.72
CA THR A 91 16.56 -7.59 -37.80
C THR A 91 17.90 -8.27 -37.57
N PHE A 92 18.47 -8.19 -36.35
CA PHE A 92 19.78 -8.76 -36.03
C PHE A 92 19.78 -10.29 -35.88
N LYS A 93 18.63 -10.90 -35.61
CA LYS A 93 18.51 -12.36 -35.46
C LYS A 93 18.94 -13.16 -36.69
N HIS A 94 18.75 -12.58 -37.86
CA HIS A 94 19.10 -13.21 -39.16
C HIS A 94 20.36 -12.65 -39.80
N LEU A 95 21.10 -11.80 -39.10
CA LEU A 95 22.37 -11.25 -39.56
C LEU A 95 23.55 -12.05 -39.01
N PRO A 96 24.66 -12.14 -39.74
CA PRO A 96 25.86 -12.83 -39.25
C PRO A 96 26.63 -12.05 -38.19
N PHE A 97 26.16 -10.85 -37.80
CA PHE A 97 26.76 -9.98 -36.82
C PHE A 97 25.67 -9.43 -35.86
N LYS A 98 26.07 -9.05 -34.66
CA LYS A 98 25.20 -8.44 -33.63
C LYS A 98 25.29 -6.91 -33.69
N GLN A 99 24.38 -6.24 -33.03
CA GLN A 99 24.43 -4.77 -32.92
C GLN A 99 25.74 -4.28 -32.26
N SER A 100 26.24 -5.01 -31.25
CA SER A 100 27.51 -4.70 -30.59
C SER A 100 28.70 -4.70 -31.55
N ASP A 101 28.69 -5.53 -32.62
CA ASP A 101 29.79 -5.69 -33.54
C ASP A 101 29.94 -4.46 -34.46
N LEU A 102 28.87 -3.67 -34.62
CA LEU A 102 28.93 -2.42 -35.36
C LEU A 102 29.63 -1.27 -34.60
N SER A 103 30.00 -1.50 -33.34
CA SER A 103 30.64 -0.46 -32.49
C SER A 103 32.11 -0.21 -32.84
N SER A 104 32.79 -1.13 -33.49
CA SER A 104 34.19 -0.97 -33.92
C SER A 104 34.49 -1.66 -35.23
N VAL A 105 35.46 -1.14 -35.97
CA VAL A 105 35.93 -1.74 -37.23
C VAL A 105 36.48 -3.16 -37.01
N SER A 106 37.20 -3.38 -35.92
CA SER A 106 37.77 -4.71 -35.61
C SER A 106 36.70 -5.74 -35.30
N SER A 107 35.67 -5.38 -34.50
CA SER A 107 34.56 -6.29 -34.17
C SER A 107 33.74 -6.64 -35.41
N LEU A 108 33.43 -5.65 -36.25
CA LEU A 108 32.66 -5.88 -37.47
C LEU A 108 33.42 -6.75 -38.44
N LEU A 109 34.72 -6.49 -38.70
CA LEU A 109 35.55 -7.32 -39.57
C LEU A 109 35.66 -8.77 -39.08
N THR A 110 35.73 -8.96 -37.76
CA THR A 110 35.75 -10.32 -37.15
C THR A 110 34.43 -11.06 -37.43
N SER A 111 33.28 -10.39 -37.27
CA SER A 111 31.96 -11.03 -37.43
C SER A 111 31.60 -11.32 -38.89
N ILE A 112 32.23 -10.63 -39.86
CA ILE A 112 32.05 -10.86 -41.31
C ILE A 112 33.19 -11.68 -41.94
N SER A 113 33.90 -12.53 -41.16
CA SER A 113 34.94 -13.39 -41.70
C SER A 113 34.44 -14.21 -42.89
N GLY A 114 35.29 -14.40 -43.92
CA GLY A 114 34.94 -15.01 -45.20
C GLY A 114 34.41 -14.05 -46.25
N THR A 115 34.08 -12.80 -45.88
CA THR A 115 33.58 -11.77 -46.81
C THR A 115 34.73 -11.04 -47.50
N SER A 116 34.53 -10.66 -48.77
CA SER A 116 35.51 -9.87 -49.53
C SER A 116 35.39 -8.39 -49.16
N VAL A 117 36.54 -7.80 -48.77
CA VAL A 117 36.64 -6.40 -48.34
C VAL A 117 37.88 -5.75 -48.99
N SER A 118 37.79 -4.43 -49.16
CA SER A 118 38.95 -3.58 -49.49
C SER A 118 39.26 -2.71 -48.27
N VAL A 119 40.42 -2.91 -47.64
CA VAL A 119 40.86 -2.20 -46.43
C VAL A 119 42.05 -1.31 -46.72
N SER A 120 41.97 -0.08 -46.28
CA SER A 120 43.05 0.91 -46.35
C SER A 120 43.47 1.32 -44.95
N SER A 121 44.72 1.16 -44.59
CA SER A 121 45.28 1.53 -43.29
C SER A 121 46.78 1.80 -43.42
N ASN A 122 47.30 2.84 -42.75
CA ASN A 122 48.71 3.24 -42.77
C ASN A 122 49.25 3.44 -44.23
N GLY A 123 48.44 4.05 -45.11
CA GLY A 123 48.79 4.28 -46.50
C GLY A 123 48.86 3.04 -47.40
N LYS A 124 48.51 1.88 -46.93
CA LYS A 124 48.45 0.63 -47.69
C LYS A 124 47.01 0.19 -47.89
N THR A 125 46.63 -0.13 -49.12
CA THR A 125 45.33 -0.71 -49.45
C THR A 125 45.49 -2.17 -49.84
N VAL A 126 44.71 -3.05 -49.23
CA VAL A 126 44.70 -4.48 -49.49
C VAL A 126 43.26 -4.93 -49.76
N ARG A 127 43.07 -5.76 -50.76
CA ARG A 127 41.78 -6.35 -51.13
C ARG A 127 41.83 -7.85 -50.99
N GLY A 128 40.91 -8.44 -50.22
CA GLY A 128 40.86 -9.88 -50.01
C GLY A 128 39.71 -10.33 -49.16
N LYS A 129 39.61 -11.63 -48.92
CA LYS A 129 38.65 -12.21 -47.99
C LYS A 129 39.16 -12.11 -46.56
N VAL A 130 38.34 -11.65 -45.65
CA VAL A 130 38.67 -11.60 -44.21
C VAL A 130 38.87 -13.02 -43.67
N LEU A 131 40.04 -13.32 -43.15
CA LEU A 131 40.30 -14.57 -42.42
C LEU A 131 40.10 -14.40 -40.92
N GLY A 132 40.49 -13.25 -40.38
CA GLY A 132 40.31 -12.94 -38.96
C GLY A 132 41.00 -11.65 -38.54
N VAL A 133 40.66 -11.19 -37.34
CA VAL A 133 41.32 -10.04 -36.68
C VAL A 133 41.94 -10.54 -35.38
N GLU A 134 43.23 -10.34 -35.19
CA GLU A 134 43.95 -10.69 -33.97
C GLU A 134 44.35 -9.43 -33.19
N THR A 135 44.31 -9.53 -31.86
CA THR A 135 44.83 -8.48 -30.97
C THR A 135 46.28 -8.83 -30.63
N VAL A 136 47.22 -8.04 -31.10
CA VAL A 136 48.66 -8.22 -30.83
C VAL A 136 49.09 -7.26 -29.71
N ALA A 137 49.69 -7.81 -28.65
CA ALA A 137 50.25 -7.02 -27.55
C ALA A 137 51.71 -6.66 -27.83
N ILE A 138 52.11 -5.42 -27.56
CA ILE A 138 53.49 -4.93 -27.64
C ILE A 138 54.09 -4.87 -26.24
N ALA A 139 55.46 -4.86 -26.15
CA ALA A 139 56.22 -4.93 -24.90
C ALA A 139 55.86 -3.85 -23.84
N ASP A 140 55.28 -2.73 -24.23
CA ASP A 140 54.85 -1.61 -23.33
C ASP A 140 53.39 -1.70 -22.91
N GLY A 141 52.71 -2.83 -23.07
CA GLY A 141 51.29 -3.01 -22.70
C GLY A 141 50.29 -2.41 -23.71
N ALA A 142 50.75 -1.74 -24.76
CA ALA A 142 49.89 -1.24 -25.84
C ALA A 142 49.42 -2.42 -26.72
N LYS A 143 48.17 -2.34 -27.19
CA LYS A 143 47.56 -3.35 -28.05
C LYS A 143 47.22 -2.75 -29.40
N PHE A 144 47.39 -3.51 -30.47
CA PHE A 144 46.87 -3.12 -31.78
C PHE A 144 46.15 -4.31 -32.42
N TYR A 145 45.27 -4.00 -33.37
CA TYR A 145 44.57 -5.01 -34.14
C TYR A 145 45.24 -5.27 -35.45
N GLN A 146 45.41 -6.56 -35.79
CA GLN A 146 46.00 -7.02 -37.04
C GLN A 146 44.95 -7.81 -37.82
N LEU A 147 44.60 -7.36 -39.00
CA LEU A 147 43.70 -8.03 -39.91
C LEU A 147 44.46 -8.92 -40.85
N THR A 148 43.99 -10.16 -41.01
CA THR A 148 44.51 -11.14 -41.97
C THR A 148 43.53 -11.30 -43.12
N LEU A 149 44.01 -11.13 -44.32
CA LEU A 149 43.26 -11.23 -45.58
C LEU A 149 43.82 -12.27 -46.50
N LEU A 150 42.97 -13.00 -47.22
CA LEU A 150 43.32 -13.88 -48.33
C LEU A 150 43.03 -13.11 -49.64
N GLU A 151 44.08 -12.79 -50.38
CA GLU A 151 43.99 -12.14 -51.68
C GLU A 151 43.53 -13.10 -52.79
N GLN A 152 43.18 -12.57 -53.96
CA GLN A 152 42.71 -13.39 -55.09
C GLN A 152 43.77 -14.30 -55.69
N ASP A 153 45.05 -13.99 -55.51
CA ASP A 153 46.18 -14.78 -55.93
C ASP A 153 46.63 -15.81 -54.88
N GLU A 154 45.72 -16.16 -53.94
CA GLU A 154 45.92 -17.12 -52.85
C GLU A 154 46.99 -16.71 -51.82
N LYS A 155 47.44 -15.45 -51.85
CA LYS A 155 48.40 -14.95 -50.85
C LYS A 155 47.65 -14.51 -49.59
N ILE A 156 48.25 -14.85 -48.44
CA ILE A 156 47.78 -14.36 -47.14
C ILE A 156 48.54 -13.08 -46.81
N GLN A 157 47.82 -11.99 -46.57
CA GLN A 157 48.43 -10.72 -46.22
C GLN A 157 47.86 -10.21 -44.91
N THR A 158 48.73 -9.61 -44.09
CA THR A 158 48.32 -8.97 -42.85
C THR A 158 48.43 -7.44 -42.95
N ILE A 159 47.47 -6.73 -42.38
CA ILE A 159 47.49 -5.27 -42.31
C ILE A 159 47.19 -4.85 -40.87
N LYS A 160 47.96 -3.91 -40.32
CA LYS A 160 47.71 -3.31 -39.00
C LYS A 160 46.60 -2.30 -39.13
N LEU A 161 45.57 -2.43 -38.28
CA LEU A 161 44.47 -1.46 -38.21
C LEU A 161 44.90 -0.26 -37.34
N GLY A 162 45.08 0.92 -37.95
CA GLY A 162 45.41 2.16 -37.31
C GLY A 162 44.19 3.06 -37.16
N GLU A 163 44.40 4.30 -36.68
CA GLU A 163 43.32 5.29 -36.53
C GLU A 163 42.79 5.77 -37.90
N ASP A 164 43.62 5.70 -38.95
CA ASP A 164 43.31 6.02 -40.33
C ASP A 164 42.63 4.86 -41.10
N THR A 165 42.27 3.79 -40.42
CA THR A 165 41.70 2.61 -41.08
C THR A 165 40.31 2.90 -41.64
N SER A 166 40.17 2.67 -42.94
CA SER A 166 38.89 2.65 -43.62
C SER A 166 38.71 1.36 -44.37
N PHE A 167 37.48 0.86 -44.48
CA PHE A 167 37.19 -0.34 -45.27
C PHE A 167 35.89 -0.21 -46.04
N SER A 168 35.81 -0.90 -47.14
CA SER A 168 34.58 -1.11 -47.91
C SER A 168 34.31 -2.59 -48.07
N VAL A 169 33.04 -2.97 -47.97
CA VAL A 169 32.60 -4.34 -48.23
C VAL A 169 32.32 -4.48 -49.72
N ASP A 170 33.08 -5.39 -50.38
CA ASP A 170 32.95 -5.62 -51.82
C ASP A 170 31.78 -6.58 -52.15
N ASP A 171 31.39 -7.40 -51.18
CA ASP A 171 30.24 -8.29 -51.29
C ASP A 171 28.93 -7.50 -51.19
N ALA A 172 28.13 -7.53 -52.28
CA ALA A 172 26.89 -6.74 -52.38
C ALA A 172 25.82 -7.16 -51.38
N GLU A 173 25.71 -8.45 -51.07
CA GLU A 173 24.73 -8.96 -50.12
C GLU A 173 25.09 -8.54 -48.68
N MET A 174 26.33 -8.69 -48.29
CA MET A 174 26.84 -8.27 -46.97
C MET A 174 26.70 -6.74 -46.80
N LYS A 175 27.07 -5.99 -47.83
CA LYS A 175 26.90 -4.53 -47.84
C LYS A 175 25.45 -4.13 -47.61
N SER A 176 24.49 -4.78 -48.30
CA SER A 176 23.06 -4.52 -48.10
C SER A 176 22.61 -4.87 -46.67
N LYS A 177 23.09 -5.96 -46.10
CA LYS A 177 22.82 -6.36 -44.71
C LYS A 177 23.31 -5.31 -43.68
N ILE A 178 24.54 -4.82 -43.86
CA ILE A 178 25.09 -3.77 -42.97
C ILE A 178 24.32 -2.45 -43.09
N LEU A 179 23.99 -2.02 -44.30
CA LEU A 179 23.19 -0.80 -44.51
C LEU A 179 21.75 -0.94 -43.94
N GLY A 180 21.15 -2.12 -44.12
CA GLY A 180 19.85 -2.44 -43.53
C GLY A 180 19.85 -2.43 -42.01
N ALA A 181 20.91 -2.97 -41.42
CA ALA A 181 21.10 -2.91 -39.95
C ALA A 181 21.28 -1.50 -39.43
N ALA A 182 22.11 -0.68 -40.12
CA ALA A 182 22.31 0.73 -39.75
C ALA A 182 20.98 1.54 -39.84
N ALA A 183 20.19 1.35 -40.89
CA ALA A 183 18.88 1.96 -41.03
C ALA A 183 17.87 1.49 -39.96
N SER A 184 17.99 0.25 -39.48
CA SER A 184 17.16 -0.25 -38.37
C SER A 184 17.55 0.34 -37.03
N ILE A 185 18.85 0.58 -36.79
CA ILE A 185 19.34 1.29 -35.59
C ILE A 185 18.86 2.75 -35.59
N GLU A 186 18.95 3.44 -36.73
CA GLU A 186 18.47 4.81 -36.88
C GLU A 186 16.97 4.89 -36.55
N ARG A 187 16.16 4.03 -37.14
CA ARG A 187 14.73 3.96 -36.84
C ARG A 187 14.44 3.65 -35.38
N SER A 188 15.18 2.75 -34.74
CA SER A 188 14.96 2.38 -33.33
C SER A 188 15.27 3.50 -32.34
N LYS A 189 16.15 4.45 -32.69
CA LYS A 189 16.45 5.63 -31.85
C LYS A 189 15.30 6.65 -31.84
N SER A 190 14.49 6.69 -32.88
CA SER A 190 13.30 7.52 -32.99
C SER A 190 12.01 6.79 -32.55
N ASP A 191 12.08 5.55 -32.12
CA ASP A 191 10.99 4.58 -32.05
C ASP A 191 10.33 4.54 -30.66
N GLY A 192 10.09 5.73 -30.05
CA GLY A 192 9.27 5.86 -28.83
C GLY A 192 7.76 5.62 -29.05
N SER A 193 7.31 5.54 -30.32
CA SER A 193 5.92 5.34 -30.70
C SER A 193 5.73 4.15 -31.63
N ARG A 194 4.48 3.68 -31.76
CA ARG A 194 4.06 2.65 -32.72
C ARG A 194 2.89 3.13 -33.54
N ARG A 195 2.99 2.91 -34.85
CA ARG A 195 1.90 3.13 -35.78
C ARG A 195 1.03 1.89 -35.84
N ILE A 196 -0.23 2.04 -35.43
CA ILE A 196 -1.25 1.01 -35.46
C ILE A 196 -2.17 1.26 -36.65
N ARG A 197 -2.35 0.24 -37.52
CA ARG A 197 -3.24 0.27 -38.67
C ARG A 197 -4.45 -0.55 -38.37
N ILE A 198 -5.62 0.05 -38.49
CA ILE A 198 -6.92 -0.52 -38.14
C ILE A 198 -7.74 -0.61 -39.41
N ALA A 199 -8.00 -1.83 -39.89
CA ALA A 199 -8.90 -2.04 -41.02
C ALA A 199 -10.34 -1.97 -40.51
N VAL A 200 -11.13 -1.08 -41.09
CA VAL A 200 -12.52 -0.81 -40.69
C VAL A 200 -13.49 -1.02 -41.85
N SER A 201 -14.76 -1.20 -41.54
CA SER A 201 -15.86 -1.24 -42.53
C SER A 201 -17.01 -0.36 -42.07
N ASP A 202 -17.81 0.11 -43.00
CA ASP A 202 -19.08 0.82 -42.79
C ASP A 202 -18.94 2.13 -41.95
N LEU A 203 -17.86 2.89 -42.14
CA LEU A 203 -17.63 4.21 -41.52
C LEU A 203 -18.39 5.35 -42.23
N SER A 204 -19.62 5.14 -42.63
CA SER A 204 -20.43 6.16 -43.29
C SER A 204 -21.03 7.20 -42.34
N ASP A 205 -20.94 6.97 -41.03
CA ASP A 205 -21.52 7.83 -40.00
C ASP A 205 -20.47 8.79 -39.43
N THR A 206 -20.75 10.09 -39.48
CA THR A 206 -19.90 11.16 -38.99
C THR A 206 -19.72 11.15 -37.46
N ASP A 207 -20.62 10.44 -36.75
CA ASP A 207 -20.59 10.32 -35.28
C ASP A 207 -19.74 9.14 -34.78
N THR A 208 -19.19 8.33 -35.70
CA THR A 208 -18.29 7.24 -35.31
C THR A 208 -17.00 7.78 -34.74
N ARG A 209 -16.60 7.27 -33.57
CA ARG A 209 -15.37 7.56 -32.88
C ARG A 209 -14.59 6.28 -32.62
N LEU A 210 -13.26 6.39 -32.77
CA LEU A 210 -12.34 5.35 -32.35
C LEU A 210 -11.94 5.65 -30.90
N ALA A 211 -12.28 4.77 -29.97
CA ALA A 211 -12.00 4.96 -28.54
C ALA A 211 -11.11 3.85 -27.98
N TYR A 212 -10.22 4.20 -27.06
CA TYR A 212 -9.39 3.25 -26.33
C TYR A 212 -8.99 3.83 -24.96
N VAL A 213 -8.59 2.95 -24.04
CA VAL A 213 -8.20 3.31 -22.67
C VAL A 213 -6.71 3.05 -22.49
N VAL A 214 -5.99 4.04 -21.95
CA VAL A 214 -4.55 3.98 -21.67
C VAL A 214 -4.26 4.46 -20.27
N ALA A 215 -3.07 4.11 -19.74
CA ALA A 215 -2.56 4.70 -18.51
C ALA A 215 -2.37 6.21 -18.68
N SER A 216 -2.73 6.99 -17.66
CA SER A 216 -2.66 8.45 -17.65
C SER A 216 -2.26 8.94 -16.26
N PRO A 217 -1.62 10.11 -16.13
CA PRO A 217 -1.47 10.76 -14.84
C PRO A 217 -2.83 10.96 -14.15
N ILE A 218 -2.83 10.80 -12.84
CA ILE A 218 -4.00 11.06 -12.00
C ILE A 218 -4.23 12.57 -11.95
N TRP A 219 -5.43 13.04 -12.29
CA TRP A 219 -5.79 14.42 -12.06
C TRP A 219 -6.05 14.67 -10.57
N LYS A 220 -5.72 15.86 -10.07
CA LYS A 220 -5.70 16.20 -8.65
C LYS A 220 -6.68 17.34 -8.40
N THR A 221 -7.35 17.33 -7.23
CA THR A 221 -8.27 18.40 -6.85
C THR A 221 -7.63 19.32 -5.82
N ALA A 222 -7.73 20.62 -6.05
CA ALA A 222 -7.36 21.68 -5.11
C ALA A 222 -8.59 22.51 -4.78
N TYR A 223 -8.93 22.60 -3.51
CA TYR A 223 -10.05 23.37 -3.00
C TYR A 223 -9.59 24.68 -2.38
N ARG A 224 -10.39 25.72 -2.53
CA ARG A 224 -10.27 26.98 -1.82
C ARG A 224 -11.60 27.27 -1.14
N VAL A 225 -11.58 27.48 0.14
CA VAL A 225 -12.77 27.83 0.91
C VAL A 225 -12.57 29.19 1.54
N LEU A 226 -13.53 30.09 1.33
CA LEU A 226 -13.61 31.40 1.97
C LEU A 226 -14.84 31.43 2.86
N THR A 227 -14.64 31.56 4.19
CA THR A 227 -15.75 31.66 5.15
C THR A 227 -16.48 32.98 4.99
N LEU A 228 -17.80 32.94 5.16
CA LEU A 228 -18.69 34.10 5.13
C LEU A 228 -19.31 34.31 6.52
N PRO A 229 -19.73 35.56 6.86
CA PRO A 229 -20.26 35.86 8.19
C PRO A 229 -21.57 35.13 8.56
N ASP A 230 -22.30 34.61 7.58
CA ASP A 230 -23.65 34.01 7.71
C ASP A 230 -23.61 32.48 7.97
N GLY A 231 -22.50 31.92 8.36
CA GLY A 231 -22.36 30.47 8.54
C GLY A 231 -22.27 29.69 7.24
N LYS A 232 -21.93 30.36 6.14
CA LYS A 232 -21.69 29.80 4.83
C LYS A 232 -20.23 29.99 4.43
N ALA A 233 -19.84 29.29 3.40
CA ALA A 233 -18.54 29.51 2.73
C ALA A 233 -18.70 29.39 1.22
N ARG A 234 -17.89 30.15 0.49
CA ARG A 234 -17.68 29.92 -0.93
C ARG A 234 -16.61 28.86 -1.10
N LEU A 235 -16.99 27.73 -1.67
CA LEU A 235 -16.09 26.64 -2.01
C LEU A 235 -15.80 26.66 -3.51
N GLN A 236 -14.52 26.77 -3.86
CA GLN A 236 -14.05 26.62 -5.22
C GLN A 236 -13.22 25.38 -5.34
N ALA A 237 -13.54 24.51 -6.31
CA ALA A 237 -12.78 23.31 -6.63
C ALA A 237 -12.09 23.46 -7.99
N TRP A 238 -10.84 23.15 -8.04
CA TRP A 238 -10.00 23.18 -9.23
C TRP A 238 -9.42 21.80 -9.49
N ALA A 239 -9.47 21.34 -10.75
CA ALA A 239 -8.77 20.16 -11.19
C ALA A 239 -7.46 20.53 -11.84
N VAL A 240 -6.37 19.88 -11.44
CA VAL A 240 -5.05 19.96 -12.08
C VAL A 240 -4.83 18.65 -12.82
N LEU A 241 -4.64 18.75 -14.13
CA LEU A 241 -4.46 17.62 -15.03
C LEU A 241 -3.20 17.81 -15.88
N GLU A 242 -2.68 16.74 -16.43
CA GLU A 242 -1.47 16.71 -17.26
C GLU A 242 -1.74 15.95 -18.55
N ASN A 243 -1.23 16.46 -19.67
CA ASN A 243 -1.27 15.75 -20.94
C ASN A 243 -0.05 14.83 -21.06
N ALA A 244 -0.24 13.52 -20.90
CA ALA A 244 0.78 12.50 -21.14
C ALA A 244 0.34 11.49 -22.22
N SER A 245 -0.49 11.93 -23.17
CA SER A 245 -0.99 11.07 -24.25
C SER A 245 0.05 10.73 -25.32
N GLY A 246 1.16 11.49 -25.35
CA GLY A 246 2.19 11.39 -26.39
C GLY A 246 1.95 12.33 -27.58
N GLU A 247 0.85 13.11 -27.56
CA GLU A 247 0.46 14.05 -28.62
C GLU A 247 -0.06 15.36 -28.03
N ASP A 248 0.06 16.44 -28.78
CA ASP A 248 -0.56 17.72 -28.45
C ASP A 248 -2.07 17.64 -28.62
N TRP A 249 -2.82 18.09 -27.64
CA TRP A 249 -4.27 18.26 -27.75
C TRP A 249 -4.58 19.57 -28.46
N LYS A 250 -5.48 19.49 -29.44
CA LYS A 250 -5.98 20.66 -30.20
C LYS A 250 -7.50 20.52 -30.33
N ASP A 251 -8.24 21.50 -29.85
CA ASP A 251 -9.70 21.51 -29.84
C ASP A 251 -10.33 20.29 -29.15
N VAL A 252 -9.69 19.75 -28.09
CA VAL A 252 -10.07 18.51 -27.41
C VAL A 252 -11.13 18.77 -26.33
N LYS A 253 -12.21 17.99 -26.34
CA LYS A 253 -13.21 17.98 -25.26
C LYS A 253 -12.68 17.20 -24.08
N LEU A 254 -12.72 17.81 -22.88
CA LEU A 254 -12.23 17.18 -21.66
C LEU A 254 -13.38 16.83 -20.72
N THR A 255 -13.33 15.61 -20.18
CA THR A 255 -14.19 15.14 -19.10
C THR A 255 -13.31 14.56 -18.01
N LEU A 256 -13.58 14.92 -16.76
CA LEU A 256 -12.90 14.35 -15.59
C LEU A 256 -13.89 13.45 -14.87
N THR A 257 -13.45 12.30 -14.39
CA THR A 257 -14.28 11.41 -13.58
C THR A 257 -13.56 11.00 -12.30
N SER A 258 -14.29 10.98 -11.20
CA SER A 258 -13.80 10.49 -9.91
C SER A 258 -13.84 8.95 -9.80
N ALA A 259 -14.16 8.25 -10.90
CA ALA A 259 -14.12 6.80 -10.95
C ALA A 259 -12.70 6.26 -10.72
N ASP A 260 -12.60 5.20 -9.94
CA ASP A 260 -11.37 4.42 -9.73
C ASP A 260 -11.59 2.98 -10.24
N PRO A 261 -11.57 2.79 -11.59
CA PRO A 261 -11.84 1.49 -12.19
C PRO A 261 -10.69 0.52 -11.94
N VAL A 262 -11.02 -0.74 -11.68
CA VAL A 262 -10.03 -1.82 -11.65
C VAL A 262 -9.42 -1.97 -13.03
N THR A 263 -8.10 -1.83 -13.16
CA THR A 263 -7.36 -1.97 -14.40
C THR A 263 -6.45 -3.18 -14.37
N LEU A 264 -6.44 -3.96 -15.46
CA LEU A 264 -5.57 -5.11 -15.60
C LEU A 264 -4.61 -4.88 -16.78
N LYS A 265 -3.34 -5.16 -16.59
CA LYS A 265 -2.30 -5.05 -17.61
C LYS A 265 -1.89 -6.43 -18.11
N GLN A 266 -1.85 -6.61 -19.43
CA GLN A 266 -1.34 -7.79 -20.09
C GLN A 266 -0.43 -7.37 -21.24
N ARG A 267 0.73 -7.98 -21.38
CA ARG A 267 1.69 -7.68 -22.43
C ARG A 267 1.27 -8.38 -23.74
N LEU A 268 0.26 -7.83 -24.43
CA LEU A 268 -0.31 -8.39 -25.67
C LEU A 268 0.63 -8.26 -26.88
N HIS A 269 1.49 -7.24 -26.84
CA HIS A 269 2.46 -6.98 -27.91
C HIS A 269 3.74 -7.80 -27.78
N GLN A 270 3.96 -8.46 -26.64
CA GLN A 270 5.13 -9.31 -26.41
C GLN A 270 4.94 -10.69 -27.03
N ILE A 271 6.01 -11.21 -27.67
CA ILE A 271 6.02 -12.56 -28.23
C ILE A 271 6.32 -13.55 -27.10
N TYR A 272 5.47 -14.56 -26.92
CA TYR A 272 5.66 -15.65 -25.99
C TYR A 272 5.89 -16.96 -26.77
N TRP A 273 6.98 -17.63 -26.51
CA TRP A 273 7.29 -18.95 -27.07
C TRP A 273 7.08 -20.02 -26.00
N LYS A 274 6.38 -21.09 -26.37
CA LYS A 274 6.29 -22.27 -25.52
C LYS A 274 7.40 -23.22 -25.94
N GLU A 275 8.30 -23.57 -25.01
CA GLU A 275 9.29 -24.61 -25.26
C GLU A 275 8.59 -25.94 -25.54
N ARG A 276 9.03 -26.61 -26.61
CA ARG A 276 8.55 -27.95 -26.96
C ARG A 276 9.42 -28.97 -26.26
N ALA A 277 8.79 -30.02 -25.73
CA ALA A 277 9.53 -31.16 -25.19
C ALA A 277 10.37 -31.79 -26.34
N GLU A 278 11.67 -31.91 -26.13
CA GLU A 278 12.59 -32.56 -27.07
C GLU A 278 12.50 -34.07 -26.86
N VAL A 279 12.16 -34.80 -27.92
CA VAL A 279 12.21 -36.26 -27.91
C VAL A 279 13.63 -36.67 -28.28
N ALA A 280 14.36 -37.23 -27.33
CA ALA A 280 15.71 -37.72 -27.58
C ALA A 280 15.68 -38.79 -28.67
N VAL A 281 16.53 -38.65 -29.70
CA VAL A 281 16.75 -39.70 -30.69
C VAL A 281 17.50 -40.83 -30.00
N ASN A 282 16.88 -42.00 -29.88
CA ASN A 282 17.52 -43.21 -29.36
C ASN A 282 18.60 -43.63 -30.35
N THR A 283 19.83 -43.14 -30.19
CA THR A 283 21.00 -43.75 -30.77
C THR A 283 21.35 -44.95 -29.90
N ALA A 284 21.30 -46.15 -30.49
CA ALA A 284 21.75 -47.37 -29.81
C ALA A 284 23.19 -47.15 -29.35
N THR A 285 23.39 -46.85 -28.08
CA THR A 285 24.69 -46.87 -27.45
C THR A 285 25.11 -48.34 -27.30
N VAL A 286 26.12 -48.73 -28.01
CA VAL A 286 26.84 -49.99 -27.73
C VAL A 286 27.46 -49.76 -26.35
N ASN A 287 26.88 -50.36 -25.31
CA ASN A 287 27.48 -50.36 -23.99
C ASN A 287 28.85 -51.04 -24.08
N ALA A 288 29.90 -50.28 -23.89
CA ALA A 288 31.20 -50.86 -23.58
C ALA A 288 31.03 -51.67 -22.29
N PHE A 289 31.56 -52.92 -22.29
CA PHE A 289 31.53 -53.79 -21.13
C PHE A 289 32.07 -53.04 -19.91
N GLU A 290 31.26 -52.96 -18.84
CA GLU A 290 31.73 -52.45 -17.55
C GLU A 290 32.89 -53.32 -17.06
N ALA A 291 34.02 -52.71 -16.75
CA ALA A 291 35.11 -53.37 -16.05
C ALA A 291 34.64 -53.79 -14.66
N ASP A 292 34.89 -55.06 -14.30
CA ASP A 292 34.56 -55.63 -12.99
C ASP A 292 35.14 -54.77 -11.85
N THR A 293 34.26 -54.13 -11.06
CA THR A 293 34.61 -53.24 -9.94
C THR A 293 34.53 -53.96 -8.61
N GLY A 294 34.89 -55.19 -8.47
CA GLY A 294 35.12 -55.85 -7.16
C GLY A 294 34.13 -55.53 -6.03
N ASN A 295 33.88 -56.44 -5.14
CA ASN A 295 32.89 -56.53 -4.06
C ASN A 295 32.46 -55.21 -3.37
N LEU A 296 31.13 -55.02 -3.29
CA LEU A 296 30.40 -53.85 -2.83
C LEU A 296 30.41 -53.57 -1.31
N ASN A 297 31.15 -54.34 -0.48
CA ASN A 297 31.04 -54.27 0.97
C ASN A 297 31.93 -53.25 1.70
N ASN A 298 32.75 -52.46 1.02
CA ASN A 298 33.67 -51.53 1.69
C ASN A 298 33.44 -50.02 1.38
N ARG A 299 32.44 -49.63 0.59
CA ARG A 299 32.21 -48.21 0.22
C ARG A 299 31.16 -47.45 1.05
N LEU A 300 30.47 -48.08 1.99
CA LEU A 300 29.47 -47.44 2.82
C LEU A 300 29.99 -46.88 4.15
N ARG A 301 31.29 -46.91 4.41
CA ARG A 301 31.87 -46.46 5.69
C ARG A 301 32.68 -45.16 5.66
N SER A 302 32.77 -44.47 4.54
CA SER A 302 33.57 -43.24 4.47
C SER A 302 32.87 -42.13 3.65
N MET A 303 31.74 -41.64 4.12
CA MET A 303 31.23 -40.33 3.70
C MET A 303 31.11 -39.41 4.92
N PRO A 304 31.78 -38.25 4.92
CA PRO A 304 31.69 -37.29 6.01
C PRO A 304 30.28 -36.62 6.06
N ALA A 305 29.82 -36.31 7.28
CA ALA A 305 28.48 -35.79 7.60
C ALA A 305 28.24 -34.31 7.22
N SER A 306 28.99 -33.72 6.30
CA SER A 306 28.91 -32.28 5.98
C SER A 306 28.18 -31.93 4.68
N GLU A 307 27.61 -32.88 3.97
CA GLU A 307 26.89 -32.59 2.70
C GLU A 307 25.36 -32.67 2.78
N LYS A 308 24.78 -32.76 3.98
CA LYS A 308 23.32 -32.79 4.18
C LYS A 308 22.68 -31.47 4.62
N ALA A 309 23.45 -30.36 4.68
CA ALA A 309 22.94 -29.07 5.20
C ALA A 309 22.83 -27.94 4.17
N ALA A 310 22.92 -28.22 2.89
CA ALA A 310 22.97 -27.16 1.85
C ALA A 310 21.74 -27.08 0.94
N VAL A 311 20.54 -27.54 1.38
CA VAL A 311 19.32 -27.48 0.55
C VAL A 311 18.18 -26.64 1.15
N PHE A 312 18.34 -26.09 2.36
CA PHE A 312 17.28 -25.29 2.99
C PHE A 312 17.77 -23.92 3.51
N GLU A 313 18.40 -23.12 2.65
CA GLU A 313 18.71 -21.72 3.00
C GLU A 313 18.80 -20.85 1.74
N ASN A 314 17.66 -20.60 1.09
CA ASN A 314 17.55 -19.55 0.05
C ASN A 314 16.09 -19.08 -0.14
N ASP A 315 15.43 -18.58 0.93
CA ASP A 315 14.12 -17.92 0.78
C ASP A 315 13.84 -16.79 1.78
N GLU A 316 14.87 -16.12 2.30
CA GLU A 316 14.68 -14.93 3.16
C GLU A 316 15.65 -13.78 2.87
N GLN A 317 15.78 -13.35 1.60
CA GLN A 317 16.44 -12.07 1.28
C GLN A 317 15.82 -11.40 0.06
N MET A 318 14.53 -11.01 0.15
CA MET A 318 13.92 -10.05 -0.77
C MET A 318 12.85 -9.22 -0.10
N MET A 319 13.16 -8.47 0.96
CA MET A 319 12.33 -7.38 1.45
C MET A 319 13.16 -6.34 2.18
N ASP A 320 14.00 -5.61 1.46
CA ASP A 320 14.47 -4.30 1.95
C ASP A 320 15.16 -3.48 0.85
N MET A 321 14.37 -2.98 -0.11
CA MET A 321 14.80 -1.90 -1.01
C MET A 321 13.59 -1.18 -1.60
N ALA A 322 12.99 -0.24 -0.86
CA ALA A 322 12.23 0.87 -1.45
C ALA A 322 12.07 2.04 -0.48
N ARG A 323 13.15 2.77 -0.24
CA ARG A 323 13.07 4.17 0.18
C ARG A 323 13.75 5.00 -0.87
N VAL A 324 12.95 5.55 -1.80
CA VAL A 324 13.38 6.61 -2.73
C VAL A 324 13.08 7.94 -2.05
N PRO A 325 14.06 8.87 -1.93
CA PRO A 325 13.80 10.23 -1.44
C PRO A 325 13.03 11.02 -2.50
N ALA A 326 12.06 11.80 -2.05
CA ALA A 326 11.30 12.72 -2.88
C ALA A 326 12.21 13.80 -3.49
N PRO A 327 12.05 14.14 -4.78
CA PRO A 327 12.79 15.26 -5.38
C PRO A 327 12.20 16.60 -4.92
N ALA A 328 13.11 17.51 -4.58
CA ALA A 328 12.80 18.89 -4.25
C ALA A 328 12.17 19.62 -5.46
N ILE A 329 11.04 20.27 -5.20
CA ILE A 329 10.35 21.11 -6.18
C ILE A 329 11.11 22.41 -6.34
N SER A 330 11.82 22.58 -7.45
CA SER A 330 12.29 23.89 -7.91
C SER A 330 11.15 24.60 -8.65
N GLY A 331 10.78 25.78 -8.15
CA GLY A 331 9.73 26.58 -8.74
C GLY A 331 10.08 27.07 -10.15
N TYR A 332 9.15 26.87 -11.09
CA TYR A 332 9.15 27.54 -12.37
C TYR A 332 8.07 28.61 -12.40
N GLY A 333 8.52 29.83 -12.71
CA GLY A 333 7.65 30.96 -12.91
C GLY A 333 6.80 30.79 -14.18
N GLY A 334 5.49 30.80 -14.00
CA GLY A 334 4.54 30.75 -15.09
C GLY A 334 4.38 32.09 -15.75
N SER A 335 4.56 32.16 -17.07
CA SER A 335 4.12 33.28 -17.89
C SER A 335 2.60 33.25 -18.00
N SER A 336 1.97 34.32 -17.54
CA SER A 336 0.54 34.57 -17.64
C SER A 336 0.15 34.92 -19.09
N ALA A 337 -0.58 34.03 -19.74
CA ALA A 337 -1.41 34.39 -20.88
C ALA A 337 -2.78 34.87 -20.36
N ALA A 338 -2.99 36.18 -20.39
CA ALA A 338 -4.27 36.79 -20.06
C ALA A 338 -5.26 36.61 -21.22
N GLY A 339 -6.15 35.65 -21.08
CA GLY A 339 -7.37 35.54 -21.86
C GLY A 339 -8.56 35.61 -20.90
N SER A 340 -9.24 36.76 -20.84
CA SER A 340 -10.50 36.90 -20.13
C SER A 340 -11.59 36.12 -20.88
N GLN A 341 -11.82 34.90 -20.46
CA GLN A 341 -13.05 34.18 -20.81
C GLN A 341 -13.85 33.97 -19.53
N ASN A 342 -15.16 34.24 -19.60
CA ASN A 342 -16.10 33.90 -18.56
C ASN A 342 -15.83 32.44 -18.10
N SER A 343 -15.43 32.29 -16.83
CA SER A 343 -15.15 30.98 -16.24
C SER A 343 -16.44 30.18 -16.13
N ALA A 344 -16.86 29.53 -17.20
CA ALA A 344 -17.92 28.56 -17.13
C ALA A 344 -17.41 27.36 -16.32
N VAL A 345 -18.10 27.05 -15.22
CA VAL A 345 -17.80 25.90 -14.36
C VAL A 345 -18.19 24.63 -15.09
N ALA A 346 -17.49 23.52 -14.86
CA ALA A 346 -17.77 22.22 -15.45
C ALA A 346 -19.22 21.76 -15.16
N ALA A 347 -19.86 21.15 -16.17
CA ALA A 347 -21.14 20.49 -15.96
C ALA A 347 -20.89 19.15 -15.26
N ALA A 348 -21.32 19.04 -14.00
CA ALA A 348 -21.17 17.83 -13.22
C ALA A 348 -22.38 16.91 -13.38
N SER A 349 -22.14 15.60 -13.38
CA SER A 349 -23.17 14.55 -13.37
C SER A 349 -22.77 13.45 -12.39
N GLU A 350 -23.74 12.99 -11.59
CA GLU A 350 -23.54 11.87 -10.65
C GLU A 350 -23.89 10.56 -11.33
N HIS A 351 -23.08 9.55 -11.09
CA HIS A 351 -23.31 8.15 -11.50
C HIS A 351 -23.25 7.26 -10.26
N ASP A 352 -23.71 6.02 -10.35
CA ASP A 352 -23.83 5.10 -9.21
C ASP A 352 -22.53 4.97 -8.38
N THR A 353 -21.37 5.10 -8.99
CA THR A 353 -20.06 4.91 -8.33
C THR A 353 -19.10 6.09 -8.47
N SER A 354 -19.48 7.17 -9.20
CA SER A 354 -18.57 8.27 -9.52
C SER A 354 -19.29 9.53 -9.95
N ALA A 355 -18.64 10.67 -9.74
CA ALA A 355 -19.04 11.94 -10.35
C ALA A 355 -18.20 12.21 -11.61
N SER A 356 -18.83 12.74 -12.63
CA SER A 356 -18.18 13.19 -13.87
C SER A 356 -18.34 14.70 -14.05
N PHE A 357 -17.27 15.36 -14.51
CA PHE A 357 -17.19 16.79 -14.72
C PHE A 357 -16.83 17.05 -16.18
N ALA A 358 -17.82 17.36 -17.01
CA ALA A 358 -17.60 17.76 -18.40
C ALA A 358 -17.18 19.23 -18.44
N LEU A 359 -15.97 19.49 -18.90
CA LEU A 359 -15.44 20.85 -18.98
C LEU A 359 -16.07 21.58 -20.18
N PRO A 360 -16.45 22.86 -20.04
CA PRO A 360 -17.08 23.63 -21.12
C PRO A 360 -16.06 24.00 -22.19
N GLY A 361 -16.43 23.85 -23.46
CA GLY A 361 -15.57 24.17 -24.60
C GLY A 361 -14.56 23.09 -24.94
N THR A 362 -13.53 23.49 -25.65
CA THR A 362 -12.41 22.65 -26.09
C THR A 362 -11.10 23.22 -25.55
N PHE A 363 -10.07 22.38 -25.46
CA PHE A 363 -8.80 22.72 -24.86
C PHE A 363 -7.63 22.37 -25.77
N ASP A 364 -6.67 23.30 -25.82
CA ASP A 364 -5.36 23.08 -26.41
C ASP A 364 -4.35 22.85 -25.27
N LEU A 365 -3.63 21.74 -25.30
CA LEU A 365 -2.62 21.43 -24.30
C LEU A 365 -1.49 20.61 -24.91
N THR A 366 -0.28 21.16 -24.87
CA THR A 366 0.92 20.48 -25.37
C THR A 366 1.20 19.21 -24.56
N ASN A 367 1.75 18.21 -25.21
CA ASN A 367 2.17 16.99 -24.51
C ASN A 367 3.27 17.31 -23.47
N GLY A 368 3.05 16.90 -22.24
CA GLY A 368 3.90 17.18 -21.08
C GLY A 368 3.51 18.44 -20.29
N ASP A 369 2.56 19.24 -20.76
CA ASP A 369 2.07 20.42 -20.04
C ASP A 369 0.93 20.06 -19.08
N SER A 370 0.74 20.94 -18.08
CA SER A 370 -0.32 20.85 -17.07
C SER A 370 -1.37 21.94 -17.26
N LEU A 371 -2.62 21.63 -16.96
CA LEU A 371 -3.75 22.54 -17.01
C LEU A 371 -4.50 22.54 -15.68
N SER A 372 -4.88 23.72 -15.18
CA SER A 372 -5.75 23.87 -14.00
C SER A 372 -7.07 24.50 -14.42
N VAL A 373 -8.18 23.78 -14.15
CA VAL A 373 -9.54 24.18 -14.56
C VAL A 373 -10.52 24.16 -13.39
N PRO A 374 -11.46 25.11 -13.31
CA PRO A 374 -12.50 25.09 -12.27
C PRO A 374 -13.52 24.00 -12.55
N ILE A 375 -13.79 23.18 -11.52
CA ILE A 375 -14.79 22.09 -11.59
C ILE A 375 -16.01 22.35 -10.72
N ALA A 376 -15.91 23.20 -9.68
CA ALA A 376 -17.03 23.67 -8.89
C ALA A 376 -16.76 25.08 -8.33
N ASP A 377 -17.81 25.89 -8.21
CA ASP A 377 -17.83 27.17 -7.49
C ASP A 377 -19.25 27.31 -6.89
N ALA A 378 -19.37 27.07 -5.60
CA ALA A 378 -20.66 27.02 -4.92
C ALA A 378 -20.58 27.64 -3.52
N GLN A 379 -21.71 28.18 -3.05
CA GLN A 379 -21.91 28.45 -1.64
C GLN A 379 -22.39 27.19 -0.95
N ILE A 380 -21.71 26.81 0.13
CA ILE A 380 -22.05 25.64 0.96
C ILE A 380 -22.18 26.04 2.42
N ASP A 381 -22.87 25.22 3.20
CA ASP A 381 -22.93 25.40 4.66
C ASP A 381 -21.57 25.06 5.27
N ALA A 382 -21.04 25.98 6.08
CA ALA A 382 -19.73 25.83 6.70
C ALA A 382 -19.72 26.40 8.11
N GLU A 383 -19.06 25.71 9.03
CA GLU A 383 -18.92 26.15 10.43
C GLU A 383 -17.48 25.96 10.89
N MET A 384 -16.88 27.02 11.43
CA MET A 384 -15.57 26.92 12.09
C MET A 384 -15.74 26.23 13.44
N VAL A 385 -14.98 25.17 13.67
CA VAL A 385 -15.05 24.36 14.89
C VAL A 385 -13.66 24.04 15.40
N SER A 386 -13.56 23.74 16.70
CA SER A 386 -12.34 23.19 17.30
C SER A 386 -12.61 21.72 17.64
N ILE A 387 -11.93 20.78 16.96
CA ILE A 387 -12.14 19.35 17.14
C ILE A 387 -11.17 18.80 18.19
N TYR A 388 -11.70 18.14 19.21
CA TYR A 388 -10.91 17.44 20.22
C TYR A 388 -11.12 15.93 20.09
N ARG A 389 -10.04 15.18 19.95
CA ARG A 389 -10.08 13.71 19.91
C ARG A 389 -9.57 13.17 21.23
N SER A 390 -10.43 12.44 21.94
CA SER A 390 -10.07 11.73 23.16
C SER A 390 -8.95 10.71 22.86
N GLY A 391 -7.94 10.67 23.71
CA GLY A 391 -6.78 9.78 23.52
C GLY A 391 -5.55 10.43 22.87
N ASN A 392 -5.65 11.64 22.33
CA ASN A 392 -4.47 12.42 21.95
C ASN A 392 -3.83 13.03 23.21
N ASN A 393 -2.49 13.01 23.29
CA ASN A 393 -1.76 13.60 24.43
C ASN A 393 -1.81 15.14 24.49
N SER A 394 -2.64 15.79 23.69
CA SER A 394 -2.80 17.23 23.63
C SER A 394 -4.07 17.67 24.32
N VAL A 395 -3.98 18.67 25.17
CA VAL A 395 -5.14 19.35 25.76
C VAL A 395 -5.75 20.40 24.80
N HIS A 396 -5.05 20.76 23.73
CA HIS A 396 -5.52 21.73 22.75
C HIS A 396 -6.23 21.01 21.60
N PRO A 397 -7.46 21.42 21.27
CA PRO A 397 -8.17 20.92 20.10
C PRO A 397 -7.54 21.46 18.82
N ILE A 398 -7.92 20.89 17.69
CA ILE A 398 -7.48 21.30 16.37
C ILE A 398 -8.55 22.17 15.74
N ALA A 399 -8.20 23.38 15.31
CA ALA A 399 -9.08 24.24 14.53
C ALA A 399 -9.40 23.58 13.19
N ALA A 400 -10.66 23.53 12.85
CA ALA A 400 -11.18 22.83 11.70
C ALA A 400 -12.37 23.57 11.09
N ILE A 401 -12.66 23.29 9.84
CA ILE A 401 -13.89 23.71 9.19
C ILE A 401 -14.78 22.49 8.96
N MET A 402 -16.01 22.57 9.39
CA MET A 402 -17.05 21.59 9.11
C MET A 402 -17.81 22.05 7.86
N LEU A 403 -17.77 21.24 6.80
CA LEU A 403 -18.38 21.53 5.51
C LEU A 403 -19.51 20.55 5.25
N LYS A 404 -20.68 21.04 4.87
CA LYS A 404 -21.79 20.24 4.38
C LYS A 404 -21.95 20.46 2.89
N ASN A 405 -21.89 19.39 2.11
CA ASN A 405 -22.06 19.46 0.67
C ASN A 405 -23.56 19.62 0.31
N SER A 406 -23.98 20.86 0.14
CA SER A 406 -25.32 21.19 -0.33
C SER A 406 -25.43 21.31 -1.86
N SER A 407 -24.38 20.90 -2.60
CA SER A 407 -24.40 20.87 -4.07
C SER A 407 -25.04 19.56 -4.59
N ASP A 408 -25.36 19.54 -5.88
CA ASP A 408 -26.02 18.37 -6.49
C ASP A 408 -25.09 17.18 -6.77
N ASN A 409 -23.79 17.35 -6.60
CA ASN A 409 -22.79 16.34 -6.98
C ASN A 409 -21.81 16.08 -5.86
N SER A 410 -21.29 14.85 -5.82
CA SER A 410 -20.19 14.46 -4.94
C SER A 410 -18.90 15.20 -5.32
N LEU A 411 -18.18 15.67 -4.30
CA LEU A 411 -16.90 16.36 -4.47
C LEU A 411 -15.75 15.36 -4.22
N PRO A 412 -14.78 15.23 -5.14
CA PRO A 412 -13.61 14.35 -4.97
C PRO A 412 -12.75 14.77 -3.76
N GLY A 413 -11.92 13.87 -3.27
CA GLY A 413 -10.90 14.22 -2.25
C GLY A 413 -9.82 15.14 -2.83
N GLY A 414 -9.22 16.00 -1.97
CA GLY A 414 -8.16 16.91 -2.38
C GLY A 414 -7.62 17.77 -1.25
N ILE A 415 -6.69 18.66 -1.58
CA ILE A 415 -6.14 19.64 -0.62
C ILE A 415 -7.08 20.84 -0.55
N LEU A 416 -7.42 21.26 0.66
CA LEU A 416 -8.30 22.39 0.97
C LEU A 416 -7.49 23.52 1.60
N THR A 417 -7.39 24.64 0.92
CA THR A 417 -6.85 25.88 1.49
C THR A 417 -7.97 26.71 2.09
N VAL A 418 -7.84 27.04 3.38
CA VAL A 418 -8.88 27.74 4.16
C VAL A 418 -8.52 29.21 4.30
N TYR A 419 -9.46 30.06 3.90
CA TYR A 419 -9.44 31.52 4.11
C TYR A 419 -10.58 31.93 5.01
N ASP A 420 -10.26 32.65 6.07
CA ASP A 420 -11.23 33.34 6.89
C ASP A 420 -11.47 34.76 6.35
N SER A 421 -12.71 35.22 6.37
CA SER A 421 -13.09 36.53 5.81
C SER A 421 -12.41 37.72 6.51
N GLN A 422 -11.95 37.55 7.76
CA GLN A 422 -11.29 38.60 8.55
C GLN A 422 -9.80 38.37 8.70
N ALA A 423 -9.39 37.12 8.96
CA ALA A 423 -8.00 36.75 9.23
C ALA A 423 -7.18 36.42 7.96
N GLY A 424 -7.84 36.24 6.81
CA GLY A 424 -7.18 35.83 5.58
C GLY A 424 -6.84 34.34 5.56
N TYR A 425 -5.66 33.94 5.08
CA TYR A 425 -5.23 32.55 5.07
C TYR A 425 -5.02 32.01 6.50
N VAL A 426 -5.70 30.91 6.83
CA VAL A 426 -5.65 30.30 8.17
C VAL A 426 -5.03 28.89 8.20
N GLY A 427 -4.85 28.25 7.05
CA GLY A 427 -4.17 26.95 6.95
C GLY A 427 -4.66 26.09 5.80
N ASP A 428 -4.01 24.95 5.64
CA ASP A 428 -4.37 23.91 4.68
C ASP A 428 -4.86 22.66 5.42
N ALA A 429 -5.82 21.97 4.79
CA ALA A 429 -6.40 20.74 5.30
C ALA A 429 -6.53 19.70 4.18
N GLU A 430 -6.63 18.44 4.53
CA GLU A 430 -7.06 17.40 3.63
C GLU A 430 -8.59 17.28 3.68
N LEU A 431 -9.22 17.39 2.53
CA LEU A 431 -10.64 17.12 2.35
C LEU A 431 -10.79 15.75 1.71
N LEU A 432 -11.30 14.79 2.47
CA LEU A 432 -11.72 13.50 1.92
C LEU A 432 -12.92 13.69 0.99
N SER A 433 -13.19 12.70 0.13
CA SER A 433 -14.38 12.74 -0.74
C SER A 433 -15.62 13.12 0.08
N LEU A 434 -16.36 14.11 -0.42
CA LEU A 434 -17.53 14.69 0.21
C LEU A 434 -18.76 14.43 -0.67
N PRO A 435 -19.49 13.32 -0.43
CA PRO A 435 -20.72 13.00 -1.14
C PRO A 435 -21.80 14.09 -0.98
N LYS A 436 -22.76 14.12 -1.89
CA LYS A 436 -23.94 14.99 -1.78
C LYS A 436 -24.61 14.80 -0.42
N ASP A 437 -25.05 15.89 0.19
CA ASP A 437 -25.73 15.98 1.50
C ASP A 437 -24.90 15.49 2.71
N ASP A 438 -23.65 15.02 2.51
CA ASP A 438 -22.76 14.57 3.59
C ASP A 438 -21.99 15.74 4.22
N THR A 439 -21.43 15.49 5.39
CA THR A 439 -20.65 16.46 6.17
C THR A 439 -19.26 15.92 6.48
N ARG A 440 -18.24 16.74 6.24
CA ARG A 440 -16.85 16.44 6.60
C ARG A 440 -16.26 17.55 7.45
N ILE A 441 -15.31 17.17 8.29
CA ILE A 441 -14.53 18.12 9.10
C ILE A 441 -13.09 18.07 8.57
N ALA A 442 -12.59 19.21 8.14
CA ALA A 442 -11.24 19.39 7.63
C ALA A 442 -10.42 20.22 8.64
N ALA A 443 -9.42 19.60 9.25
CA ALA A 443 -8.59 20.17 10.31
C ALA A 443 -7.36 20.85 9.68
N PHE A 444 -7.03 22.10 10.09
CA PHE A 444 -5.97 22.91 9.45
C PHE A 444 -4.97 23.54 10.42
N ALA A 445 -5.27 23.68 11.72
CA ALA A 445 -4.36 24.29 12.69
C ALA A 445 -4.64 23.81 14.12
N THR A 446 -3.70 24.00 15.07
CA THR A 446 -3.97 23.76 16.49
C THR A 446 -4.60 25.01 17.12
N ASP A 447 -5.76 24.88 17.75
CA ASP A 447 -6.40 25.96 18.52
C ASP A 447 -5.79 26.03 19.94
N ARG A 448 -4.71 26.77 20.10
CA ARG A 448 -4.02 26.93 21.38
C ARG A 448 -4.76 27.79 22.39
N LYS A 449 -5.86 28.46 21.98
CA LYS A 449 -6.64 29.35 22.85
C LYS A 449 -7.75 28.60 23.60
N VAL A 450 -8.05 27.37 23.18
CA VAL A 450 -9.00 26.48 23.84
C VAL A 450 -8.24 25.33 24.49
N THR A 451 -8.67 24.93 25.68
CA THR A 451 -8.17 23.71 26.32
C THR A 451 -9.33 22.77 26.65
N VAL A 452 -9.09 21.48 26.50
CA VAL A 452 -10.03 20.42 26.84
C VAL A 452 -9.30 19.41 27.73
N THR A 453 -9.82 19.20 28.93
CA THR A 453 -9.37 18.16 29.84
C THR A 453 -10.44 17.09 29.98
N GLN A 454 -10.04 15.86 30.24
CA GLN A 454 -10.98 14.76 30.45
C GLN A 454 -10.71 14.06 31.79
N GLU A 455 -11.78 13.69 32.46
CA GLU A 455 -11.80 12.90 33.68
C GLU A 455 -12.69 11.69 33.48
N GLN A 456 -12.22 10.49 33.85
CA GLN A 456 -12.96 9.25 33.67
C GLN A 456 -13.25 8.61 35.01
N GLU A 457 -14.51 8.30 35.25
CA GLU A 457 -14.99 7.66 36.48
C GLU A 457 -15.66 6.32 36.12
N PRO A 458 -14.97 5.20 36.29
CA PRO A 458 -15.55 3.89 36.13
C PRO A 458 -16.37 3.53 37.38
N THR A 459 -17.60 3.06 37.21
CA THR A 459 -18.44 2.50 38.26
C THR A 459 -18.90 1.12 37.88
N ARG A 460 -18.96 0.24 38.89
CA ARG A 460 -19.45 -1.14 38.75
C ARG A 460 -20.58 -1.34 39.73
N GLN A 461 -21.72 -1.79 39.26
CA GLN A 461 -22.87 -2.07 40.09
C GLN A 461 -23.46 -3.42 39.73
N ILE A 462 -23.70 -4.25 40.76
CA ILE A 462 -24.42 -5.51 40.59
C ILE A 462 -25.89 -5.18 40.32
N ASN A 463 -26.38 -5.63 39.16
CA ASN A 463 -27.75 -5.40 38.72
C ASN A 463 -28.69 -6.55 39.12
N ASP A 464 -28.21 -7.80 39.05
CA ASP A 464 -28.99 -8.98 39.42
C ASP A 464 -28.04 -10.13 39.83
N ILE A 465 -28.47 -10.92 40.81
CA ILE A 465 -27.79 -12.12 41.25
C ILE A 465 -28.79 -13.26 41.28
N LYS A 466 -28.54 -14.31 40.50
CA LYS A 466 -29.31 -15.56 40.49
C LYS A 466 -28.40 -16.72 40.78
N VAL A 467 -28.87 -17.63 41.60
CA VAL A 467 -28.14 -18.88 41.86
C VAL A 467 -28.92 -20.06 41.32
N VAL A 468 -28.26 -20.89 40.55
CA VAL A 468 -28.81 -22.10 39.97
C VAL A 468 -27.75 -23.22 40.11
N ASP A 469 -28.13 -24.33 40.72
CA ASP A 469 -27.24 -25.49 40.89
C ASP A 469 -25.89 -25.17 41.53
N GLY A 470 -25.84 -24.27 42.50
CA GLY A 470 -24.63 -23.87 43.21
C GLY A 470 -23.70 -22.93 42.41
N ILE A 471 -24.16 -22.41 41.27
CA ILE A 471 -23.46 -21.40 40.44
C ILE A 471 -24.20 -20.07 40.59
N ALA A 472 -23.49 -19.03 41.04
CA ALA A 472 -23.96 -17.66 41.02
C ALA A 472 -23.78 -17.06 39.63
N HIS A 473 -24.91 -16.64 39.02
CA HIS A 473 -24.96 -15.86 37.81
C HIS A 473 -25.11 -14.39 38.21
N ILE A 474 -24.08 -13.63 38.00
CA ILE A 474 -24.04 -12.22 38.37
C ILE A 474 -24.12 -11.37 37.12
N SER A 475 -25.13 -10.51 37.09
CA SER A 475 -25.28 -9.49 36.07
C SER A 475 -24.78 -8.16 36.63
N GLU A 476 -23.66 -7.70 36.12
CA GLU A 476 -23.05 -6.42 36.51
C GLU A 476 -23.28 -5.35 35.46
N LYS A 477 -23.68 -4.17 35.88
CA LYS A 477 -23.72 -2.96 35.07
C LYS A 477 -22.39 -2.21 35.24
N LEU A 478 -21.59 -2.24 34.19
CA LEU A 478 -20.40 -1.42 34.09
C LEU A 478 -20.80 -0.08 33.48
N ARG A 479 -20.46 1.01 34.14
CA ARG A 479 -20.71 2.36 33.69
C ARG A 479 -19.43 3.15 33.76
N GLU A 480 -19.05 3.78 32.65
CA GLU A 480 -17.91 4.69 32.57
C GLU A 480 -18.42 6.09 32.22
N THR A 481 -18.23 7.03 33.12
CA THR A 481 -18.61 8.42 32.92
C THR A 481 -17.35 9.21 32.57
N THR A 482 -17.30 9.77 31.34
CA THR A 482 -16.24 10.66 30.92
C THR A 482 -16.74 12.10 30.94
N THR A 483 -16.13 12.94 31.76
CA THR A 483 -16.43 14.38 31.85
C THR A 483 -15.34 15.16 31.11
N TYR A 484 -15.71 15.86 30.06
CA TYR A 484 -14.86 16.79 29.32
C TYR A 484 -15.09 18.20 29.83
N ARG A 485 -14.02 18.86 30.34
CA ARG A 485 -14.06 20.27 30.73
C ARG A 485 -13.36 21.11 29.66
N ILE A 486 -14.12 22.03 29.09
CA ILE A 486 -13.68 22.89 27.99
C ILE A 486 -13.49 24.30 28.56
N SER A 487 -12.29 24.86 28.48
CA SER A 487 -12.04 26.29 28.79
C SER A 487 -11.97 27.05 27.48
N GLY A 488 -12.88 27.98 27.29
CA GLY A 488 -13.07 28.77 26.06
C GLY A 488 -11.97 29.82 25.85
N ALA A 489 -11.75 30.16 24.58
CA ALA A 489 -10.85 31.24 24.20
C ALA A 489 -11.33 32.61 24.74
N LEU A 490 -10.39 33.50 25.06
CA LEU A 490 -10.73 34.84 25.57
C LEU A 490 -11.23 35.81 24.49
N ASP A 491 -10.86 35.56 23.24
CA ASP A 491 -11.07 36.47 22.10
C ASP A 491 -12.41 36.26 21.36
N GLY A 492 -13.15 35.20 21.67
CA GLY A 492 -14.45 34.97 21.07
C GLY A 492 -15.02 33.59 21.39
N ASP A 493 -16.30 33.44 21.08
CA ASP A 493 -17.04 32.17 21.23
C ASP A 493 -16.39 31.08 20.36
N ARG A 494 -16.43 29.82 20.81
CA ARG A 494 -15.96 28.66 20.07
C ARG A 494 -17.02 27.56 20.08
N THR A 495 -17.14 26.88 18.95
CA THR A 495 -17.85 25.60 18.87
C THR A 495 -16.80 24.48 18.96
N VAL A 496 -16.89 23.68 20.01
CA VAL A 496 -16.00 22.53 20.21
C VAL A 496 -16.74 21.25 19.87
N VAL A 497 -16.12 20.41 19.04
CA VAL A 497 -16.62 19.07 18.70
C VAL A 497 -15.68 18.04 19.30
N ILE A 498 -16.18 17.27 20.27
CA ILE A 498 -15.41 16.20 20.90
C ILE A 498 -15.72 14.89 20.18
N GLU A 499 -14.68 14.21 19.68
CA GLU A 499 -14.76 12.85 19.15
C GLU A 499 -14.51 11.85 20.28
N HIS A 500 -15.61 11.40 20.92
CA HIS A 500 -15.58 10.36 21.95
C HIS A 500 -15.55 8.98 21.29
N PRO A 501 -14.65 8.04 21.70
CA PRO A 501 -14.54 6.72 21.08
C PRO A 501 -15.83 5.92 21.19
N SER A 502 -16.28 5.30 20.09
CA SER A 502 -17.39 4.36 20.12
C SER A 502 -16.87 2.98 20.52
N ARG A 503 -17.54 2.30 21.46
CA ARG A 503 -17.15 0.98 21.96
C ARG A 503 -18.21 -0.06 21.60
N ASP A 504 -17.77 -1.15 20.97
CA ASP A 504 -18.67 -2.24 20.61
C ASP A 504 -19.22 -2.94 21.86
N GLY A 505 -20.52 -3.20 21.85
CA GLY A 505 -21.22 -3.83 22.97
C GLY A 505 -21.49 -2.90 24.17
N TRP A 506 -21.21 -1.59 24.05
CA TRP A 506 -21.59 -0.58 25.03
C TRP A 506 -22.73 0.30 24.50
N SER A 507 -23.69 0.60 25.35
CA SER A 507 -24.67 1.65 25.11
C SER A 507 -24.07 3.01 25.46
N PHE A 508 -24.37 4.02 24.65
CA PHE A 508 -23.85 5.37 24.83
C PHE A 508 -24.96 6.38 25.07
N SER A 509 -24.72 7.38 25.92
CA SER A 509 -25.61 8.52 26.11
C SER A 509 -24.83 9.80 26.43
N SER A 510 -25.25 10.91 25.84
CA SER A 510 -24.78 12.26 26.15
C SER A 510 -25.80 13.29 25.64
N ASP A 511 -26.08 14.34 26.42
CA ASP A 511 -26.95 15.45 26.01
C ASP A 511 -26.33 16.30 24.89
N ALA A 512 -25.02 16.18 24.67
CA ALA A 512 -24.30 16.93 23.65
C ALA A 512 -24.10 16.14 22.34
N GLU A 513 -24.64 14.93 22.22
CA GLU A 513 -24.48 14.12 21.00
C GLU A 513 -25.11 14.83 19.80
N SER A 514 -24.29 15.08 18.78
CA SER A 514 -24.66 15.79 17.55
C SER A 514 -24.48 14.95 16.29
N GLY A 515 -23.84 13.79 16.40
CA GLY A 515 -23.59 12.89 15.28
C GLY A 515 -22.64 11.75 15.65
N ARG A 516 -22.38 10.90 14.67
CA ARG A 516 -21.49 9.75 14.83
C ARG A 516 -20.69 9.47 13.56
N THR A 517 -19.52 8.92 13.74
CA THR A 517 -18.72 8.27 12.69
C THR A 517 -18.70 6.76 12.93
N VAL A 518 -17.98 6.01 12.11
CA VAL A 518 -17.82 4.56 12.33
C VAL A 518 -17.15 4.27 13.68
N SER A 519 -16.20 5.11 14.11
CA SER A 519 -15.36 4.87 15.29
C SER A 519 -15.57 5.84 16.46
N HIS A 520 -16.33 6.93 16.27
CA HIS A 520 -16.49 7.95 17.29
C HIS A 520 -17.93 8.51 17.35
N ARG A 521 -18.35 8.92 18.56
CA ARG A 521 -19.51 9.77 18.82
C ARG A 521 -19.07 11.23 18.81
N ARG A 522 -19.79 12.11 18.14
CA ARG A 522 -19.51 13.53 18.10
C ARG A 522 -20.38 14.29 19.10
N LEU A 523 -19.72 14.95 20.05
CA LEU A 523 -20.38 15.78 21.06
C LEU A 523 -20.08 17.24 20.74
N LYS A 524 -21.12 18.04 20.50
CA LYS A 524 -20.99 19.43 20.10
C LYS A 524 -21.33 20.35 21.29
N ALA A 525 -20.42 21.25 21.60
CA ALA A 525 -20.61 22.24 22.67
C ALA A 525 -20.20 23.63 22.21
N SER A 526 -21.05 24.60 22.38
CA SER A 526 -20.73 26.02 22.21
C SER A 526 -20.22 26.58 23.53
N VAL A 527 -19.04 27.18 23.52
CA VAL A 527 -18.38 27.76 24.70
C VAL A 527 -18.19 29.25 24.49
N LYS A 528 -18.71 30.07 25.40
CA LYS A 528 -18.56 31.51 25.34
C LYS A 528 -17.13 31.97 25.67
N ALA A 529 -16.75 33.14 25.17
CA ALA A 529 -15.46 33.73 25.44
C ALA A 529 -15.12 33.76 26.93
N GLY A 530 -13.98 33.18 27.31
CA GLY A 530 -13.50 33.13 28.71
C GLY A 530 -14.30 32.27 29.67
N GLN A 531 -15.29 31.49 29.19
CA GLN A 531 -16.11 30.63 30.05
C GLN A 531 -15.63 29.15 29.96
N GLU A 532 -16.03 28.42 31.01
CA GLU A 532 -15.85 26.96 31.03
C GLU A 532 -17.21 26.27 30.75
N ARG A 533 -17.13 25.12 30.09
CA ARG A 533 -18.27 24.23 29.86
C ARG A 533 -17.87 22.77 30.03
N SER A 534 -18.73 22.02 30.76
CA SER A 534 -18.57 20.57 30.88
C SER A 534 -19.51 19.83 29.92
N VAL A 535 -19.01 18.74 29.36
CA VAL A 535 -19.75 17.79 28.53
C VAL A 535 -19.56 16.40 29.11
N VAL A 536 -20.66 15.70 29.36
CA VAL A 536 -20.63 14.36 29.96
C VAL A 536 -20.97 13.32 28.89
N ALA A 537 -20.15 12.29 28.81
CA ALA A 537 -20.34 11.09 28.01
C ALA A 537 -20.46 9.87 28.92
N VAL A 538 -21.47 9.05 28.75
CA VAL A 538 -21.73 7.87 29.57
C VAL A 538 -21.76 6.64 28.68
N ASP A 539 -20.85 5.72 28.94
CA ASP A 539 -20.83 4.38 28.35
C ASP A 539 -21.30 3.35 29.37
N GLU A 540 -22.23 2.49 28.99
CA GLU A 540 -22.76 1.45 29.87
C GLU A 540 -22.76 0.09 29.17
N ARG A 541 -22.42 -0.95 29.91
CA ARG A 541 -22.47 -2.34 29.45
C ARG A 541 -22.97 -3.26 30.56
N ILE A 542 -23.81 -4.21 30.22
CA ILE A 542 -24.16 -5.31 31.12
C ILE A 542 -23.20 -6.47 30.82
N GLN A 543 -22.53 -6.95 31.87
CA GLN A 543 -21.65 -8.11 31.84
C GLN A 543 -22.23 -9.19 32.74
N ASN A 544 -22.26 -10.43 32.23
CA ASN A 544 -22.74 -11.59 32.98
C ASN A 544 -21.54 -12.48 33.30
N GLU A 545 -21.36 -12.78 34.58
CA GLU A 545 -20.29 -13.62 35.08
C GLU A 545 -20.88 -14.81 35.85
N ARG A 546 -20.16 -15.92 35.95
CA ARG A 546 -20.57 -17.12 36.62
C ARG A 546 -19.50 -17.56 37.62
N TYR A 547 -19.92 -17.82 38.87
CA TYR A 547 -19.02 -18.20 39.92
C TYR A 547 -19.55 -19.44 40.65
N GLY A 548 -18.71 -20.44 40.87
CA GLY A 548 -19.06 -21.60 41.73
C GLY A 548 -19.03 -21.13 43.18
N LEU A 549 -20.16 -21.21 43.90
CA LEU A 549 -20.29 -20.71 45.26
C LEU A 549 -19.37 -21.34 46.29
N ILE A 550 -18.91 -22.57 46.02
CA ILE A 550 -18.08 -23.34 46.96
C ILE A 550 -16.68 -22.76 47.13
N ASP A 551 -16.16 -22.01 46.11
CA ASP A 551 -14.79 -21.51 46.05
C ASP A 551 -14.70 -19.99 46.24
N ILE A 552 -15.83 -19.32 46.51
CA ILE A 552 -15.89 -17.87 46.69
C ILE A 552 -15.43 -17.47 48.08
N ASP A 553 -14.57 -16.45 48.16
CA ASP A 553 -14.14 -15.92 49.43
C ASP A 553 -15.27 -15.29 50.27
N PRO A 554 -15.18 -15.34 51.61
CA PRO A 554 -16.25 -14.87 52.48
C PRO A 554 -16.56 -13.39 52.36
N ALA A 555 -15.59 -12.53 51.96
CA ALA A 555 -15.81 -11.09 51.83
C ALA A 555 -16.65 -10.78 50.57
N THR A 556 -16.40 -11.50 49.49
CA THR A 556 -17.20 -11.41 48.26
C THR A 556 -18.65 -11.85 48.49
N LEU A 557 -18.88 -12.97 49.24
CA LEU A 557 -20.23 -13.41 49.61
C LEU A 557 -20.99 -12.38 50.45
N VAL A 558 -20.30 -11.66 51.36
CA VAL A 558 -20.90 -10.58 52.15
C VAL A 558 -21.26 -9.39 51.24
N SER A 559 -20.37 -9.04 50.31
CA SER A 559 -20.66 -7.97 49.31
C SER A 559 -21.90 -8.33 48.47
N TRP A 560 -21.99 -9.56 47.99
CA TRP A 560 -23.15 -10.04 47.24
C TRP A 560 -24.42 -10.06 48.06
N SER A 561 -24.36 -10.42 49.37
CA SER A 561 -25.53 -10.39 50.26
C SER A 561 -26.08 -8.96 50.41
N SER A 562 -25.19 -7.95 50.41
CA SER A 562 -25.59 -6.55 50.50
C SER A 562 -26.18 -6.01 49.17
N SER A 563 -25.84 -6.65 48.05
CA SER A 563 -26.25 -6.23 46.70
C SER A 563 -27.41 -7.05 46.15
N ALA A 564 -27.77 -8.16 46.78
CA ALA A 564 -28.87 -9.02 46.33
C ALA A 564 -30.23 -8.35 46.57
N ALA A 565 -31.02 -8.27 45.51
CA ALA A 565 -32.38 -7.68 45.58
C ALA A 565 -33.35 -8.60 46.34
N ASP A 566 -33.16 -9.91 46.28
CA ASP A 566 -33.98 -10.89 47.02
C ASP A 566 -33.36 -11.12 48.42
N LYS A 567 -34.17 -10.79 49.46
CA LYS A 567 -33.78 -10.97 50.88
C LYS A 567 -33.44 -12.44 51.23
N ASN A 568 -34.15 -13.40 50.65
CA ASN A 568 -33.85 -14.81 50.88
C ASN A 568 -32.47 -15.21 50.32
N VAL A 569 -32.13 -14.73 49.14
CA VAL A 569 -30.79 -14.89 48.53
C VAL A 569 -29.72 -14.21 49.37
N ALA A 570 -29.98 -12.96 49.85
CA ALA A 570 -29.09 -12.22 50.73
C ALA A 570 -28.79 -12.99 52.05
N ASP A 571 -29.85 -13.53 52.69
CA ASP A 571 -29.72 -14.32 53.94
C ASP A 571 -28.93 -15.61 53.71
N LYS A 572 -29.11 -16.28 52.58
CA LYS A 572 -28.35 -17.49 52.22
C LYS A 572 -26.88 -17.16 51.98
N PHE A 573 -26.53 -16.07 51.27
CA PHE A 573 -25.14 -15.63 51.13
C PHE A 573 -24.49 -15.28 52.48
N THR A 574 -25.24 -14.64 53.38
CA THR A 574 -24.73 -14.34 54.72
C THR A 574 -24.38 -15.60 55.50
N LYS A 575 -25.24 -16.61 55.45
CA LYS A 575 -25.03 -17.91 56.09
C LYS A 575 -23.81 -18.61 55.48
N LEU A 576 -23.73 -18.63 54.15
CA LEU A 576 -22.62 -19.26 53.43
C LEU A 576 -21.28 -18.56 53.74
N ALA A 577 -21.25 -17.22 53.79
CA ALA A 577 -20.08 -16.45 54.18
C ALA A 577 -19.61 -16.74 55.59
N LYS A 578 -20.55 -16.94 56.54
CA LYS A 578 -20.23 -17.32 57.91
C LYS A 578 -19.60 -18.72 57.96
N ALA A 579 -20.22 -19.71 57.32
CA ALA A 579 -19.69 -21.07 57.27
C ALA A 579 -18.30 -21.15 56.61
N GLN A 580 -18.10 -20.38 55.54
CA GLN A 580 -16.82 -20.28 54.85
C GLN A 580 -15.71 -19.66 55.74
N ARG A 581 -16.04 -18.60 56.51
CA ARG A 581 -15.11 -18.01 57.49
C ARG A 581 -14.72 -18.99 58.57
N GLU A 582 -15.68 -19.74 59.11
CA GLU A 582 -15.43 -20.75 60.13
C GLU A 582 -14.49 -21.84 59.60
N LYS A 583 -14.72 -22.30 58.37
CA LYS A 583 -13.85 -23.26 57.70
C LYS A 583 -12.41 -22.70 57.52
N VAL A 584 -12.26 -21.49 56.95
CA VAL A 584 -10.96 -20.87 56.74
C VAL A 584 -10.18 -20.64 58.06
N GLU A 585 -10.91 -20.28 59.13
CA GLU A 585 -10.26 -20.14 60.45
C GLU A 585 -9.75 -21.49 60.99
N LYS A 586 -10.51 -22.57 60.75
CA LYS A 586 -10.07 -23.91 61.14
C LYS A 586 -8.90 -24.44 60.30
N GLU A 587 -8.88 -24.13 59.02
CA GLU A 587 -7.74 -24.43 58.16
C GLU A 587 -6.48 -23.71 58.60
N ARG A 588 -6.58 -22.44 59.03
CA ARG A 588 -5.48 -21.67 59.58
C ARG A 588 -4.98 -22.27 60.92
N GLN A 589 -5.91 -22.71 61.80
CA GLN A 589 -5.59 -23.40 63.04
C GLN A 589 -4.88 -24.74 62.79
N LEU A 590 -5.33 -25.50 61.81
CA LEU A 590 -4.69 -26.73 61.37
C LEU A 590 -3.26 -26.49 60.91
N GLN A 591 -3.06 -25.52 60.03
CA GLN A 591 -1.74 -25.13 59.55
C GLN A 591 -0.81 -24.71 60.70
N SER A 592 -1.29 -23.87 61.64
CA SER A 592 -0.51 -23.50 62.83
C SER A 592 -0.15 -24.71 63.69
N SER A 593 -1.05 -25.68 63.81
CA SER A 593 -0.78 -26.93 64.55
C SER A 593 0.27 -27.80 63.84
N GLU A 594 0.28 -27.85 62.53
CA GLU A 594 1.27 -28.54 61.70
C GLU A 594 2.67 -27.90 61.81
N GLU A 595 2.74 -26.59 61.77
CA GLU A 595 4.00 -25.83 62.00
C GLU A 595 4.55 -26.08 63.40
N LYS A 596 3.65 -26.07 64.42
CA LYS A 596 4.02 -26.38 65.80
C LYS A 596 4.51 -27.82 65.97
N LEU A 597 3.83 -28.78 65.35
CA LEU A 597 4.23 -30.17 65.35
C LEU A 597 5.63 -30.37 64.76
N GLN A 598 5.92 -29.74 63.61
CA GLN A 598 7.22 -29.79 62.97
C GLN A 598 8.32 -29.23 63.93
N SER A 599 8.05 -28.09 64.55
CA SER A 599 8.98 -27.47 65.52
C SER A 599 9.26 -28.38 66.71
N LEU A 600 8.22 -29.04 67.27
CA LEU A 600 8.39 -29.96 68.39
C LEU A 600 9.15 -31.22 68.00
N GLN A 601 8.94 -31.78 66.82
CA GLN A 601 9.69 -32.92 66.27
C GLN A 601 11.18 -32.58 66.08
N ASP A 602 11.50 -31.40 65.58
CA ASP A 602 12.88 -30.92 65.41
C ASP A 602 13.55 -30.74 66.78
N GLU A 603 12.83 -30.19 67.78
CA GLU A 603 13.29 -30.08 69.14
C GLU A 603 13.53 -31.45 69.81
N GLN A 604 12.59 -32.37 69.61
CA GLN A 604 12.72 -33.74 70.13
C GLN A 604 13.95 -34.45 69.53
N ASN A 605 14.19 -34.31 68.22
CA ASN A 605 15.39 -34.86 67.57
C ASN A 605 16.67 -34.27 68.17
N ARG A 606 16.71 -32.96 68.45
CA ARG A 606 17.84 -32.31 69.11
C ARG A 606 18.05 -32.85 70.54
N ILE A 607 16.96 -33.01 71.34
CA ILE A 607 17.02 -33.57 72.67
C ILE A 607 17.57 -35.00 72.63
N ARG A 608 17.10 -35.87 71.73
CA ARG A 608 17.61 -37.21 71.53
C ARG A 608 19.10 -37.27 71.18
N GLN A 609 19.56 -36.38 70.32
CA GLN A 609 21.01 -36.25 70.00
C GLN A 609 21.81 -35.84 71.24
N ASN A 610 21.29 -34.90 72.02
CA ASN A 610 21.95 -34.44 73.26
C ASN A 610 21.99 -35.55 74.29
N ILE A 611 20.92 -36.36 74.49
CA ILE A 611 20.89 -37.53 75.36
C ILE A 611 21.97 -38.53 74.94
N ALA A 612 22.16 -38.78 73.67
CA ALA A 612 23.17 -39.71 73.16
C ALA A 612 24.63 -39.21 73.39
N ALA A 613 24.84 -37.91 73.49
CA ALA A 613 26.14 -37.28 73.67
C ALA A 613 26.58 -37.12 75.11
N VAL A 614 25.68 -37.34 76.12
CA VAL A 614 25.97 -37.09 77.56
C VAL A 614 26.19 -38.42 78.28
N PRO A 615 27.20 -38.52 79.22
CA PRO A 615 27.47 -39.74 80.03
C PRO A 615 26.29 -40.21 80.89
N GLU A 616 26.20 -41.53 81.10
CA GLU A 616 25.03 -42.16 81.78
C GLU A 616 24.73 -41.61 83.17
N ASN A 617 25.71 -41.27 83.96
CA ASN A 617 25.55 -40.80 85.31
C ASN A 617 25.55 -39.28 85.45
N SER A 618 25.21 -38.52 84.47
CA SER A 618 25.17 -37.05 84.50
C SER A 618 23.80 -36.52 84.90
N ASP A 619 23.73 -35.54 85.83
CA ASP A 619 22.48 -34.82 86.14
C ASP A 619 21.85 -34.15 84.91
N LEU A 620 22.66 -33.87 83.90
CA LEU A 620 22.19 -33.29 82.59
C LEU A 620 21.35 -34.29 81.78
N LYS A 621 21.66 -35.59 81.89
CA LYS A 621 20.88 -36.63 81.22
C LYS A 621 19.46 -36.70 81.77
N GLY A 622 19.32 -36.61 83.14
CA GLY A 622 17.99 -36.54 83.75
C GLY A 622 17.15 -35.36 83.32
N LYS A 623 17.77 -34.21 83.13
CA LYS A 623 17.09 -33.01 82.59
C LYS A 623 16.63 -33.20 81.13
N TYR A 624 17.46 -33.78 80.26
CA TYR A 624 17.06 -34.07 78.88
C TYR A 624 15.97 -35.14 78.80
N LEU A 625 15.95 -36.15 79.65
CA LEU A 625 14.89 -37.13 79.71
C LEU A 625 13.54 -36.50 80.12
N ALA A 626 13.56 -35.58 81.10
CA ALA A 626 12.36 -34.82 81.48
C ALA A 626 11.88 -33.89 80.32
N MET A 627 12.79 -33.23 79.62
CA MET A 627 12.44 -32.43 78.43
C MET A 627 11.89 -33.29 77.27
N LEU A 628 12.37 -34.56 77.11
CA LEU A 628 11.85 -35.48 76.11
C LEU A 628 10.41 -35.88 76.44
N ASP A 629 10.11 -36.20 77.71
CA ASP A 629 8.78 -36.55 78.20
C ASP A 629 7.78 -35.39 78.00
N GLU A 630 8.21 -34.18 78.34
CA GLU A 630 7.42 -32.97 78.10
C GLU A 630 7.16 -32.73 76.63
N SER A 631 8.18 -32.95 75.77
CA SER A 631 8.04 -32.85 74.31
C SER A 631 7.10 -33.90 73.75
N GLU A 632 7.17 -35.15 74.18
CA GLU A 632 6.24 -36.25 73.82
C GLU A 632 4.80 -35.89 74.19
N THR A 633 4.57 -35.34 75.38
CA THR A 633 3.26 -34.88 75.84
C THR A 633 2.73 -33.76 74.96
N SER A 634 3.57 -32.77 74.64
CA SER A 634 3.21 -31.64 73.77
C SER A 634 2.89 -32.09 72.35
N ILE A 635 3.66 -33.03 71.81
CA ILE A 635 3.38 -33.63 70.49
C ILE A 635 2.02 -34.36 70.49
N ALA A 636 1.71 -35.15 71.53
CA ALA A 636 0.44 -35.84 71.66
C ALA A 636 -0.77 -34.89 71.72
N GLU A 637 -0.63 -33.76 72.43
CA GLU A 637 -1.66 -32.72 72.48
C GLU A 637 -1.88 -32.05 71.10
N VAL A 638 -0.79 -31.69 70.38
CA VAL A 638 -0.87 -31.06 69.08
C VAL A 638 -1.48 -32.03 68.04
N LEU A 639 -1.13 -33.34 68.08
CA LEU A 639 -1.70 -34.35 67.23
C LEU A 639 -3.21 -34.49 67.44
N LYS A 640 -3.65 -34.53 68.71
CA LYS A 640 -5.08 -34.59 69.07
C LYS A 640 -5.85 -33.35 68.57
N LYS A 641 -5.23 -32.17 68.75
CA LYS A 641 -5.80 -30.91 68.25
C LYS A 641 -5.92 -30.92 66.74
N ARG A 642 -4.87 -31.36 66.02
CA ARG A 642 -4.87 -31.47 64.54
C ARG A 642 -6.00 -32.40 64.05
N GLU A 643 -6.17 -33.57 64.71
CA GLU A 643 -7.25 -34.51 64.34
C GLU A 643 -8.64 -33.85 64.54
N THR A 644 -8.82 -33.11 65.63
CA THR A 644 -10.07 -32.43 65.92
C THR A 644 -10.33 -31.32 64.87
N ASP A 645 -9.33 -30.48 64.58
CA ASP A 645 -9.44 -29.39 63.60
C ASP A 645 -9.72 -29.96 62.19
N GLN A 646 -9.07 -31.07 61.79
CA GLN A 646 -9.35 -31.77 60.52
C GLN A 646 -10.78 -32.31 60.47
N ALA A 647 -11.27 -32.93 61.51
CA ALA A 647 -12.65 -33.43 61.56
C ALA A 647 -13.69 -32.29 61.44
N GLU A 648 -13.40 -31.15 62.08
CA GLU A 648 -14.24 -29.94 61.96
C GLU A 648 -14.21 -29.38 60.53
N ILE A 649 -13.04 -29.27 59.90
CA ILE A 649 -12.91 -28.85 58.49
C ILE A 649 -13.73 -29.74 57.57
N ASP A 650 -13.66 -31.06 57.76
CA ASP A 650 -14.44 -32.04 56.99
C ASP A 650 -15.95 -31.87 57.19
N ARG A 651 -16.36 -31.57 58.44
CA ARG A 651 -17.75 -31.23 58.74
C ARG A 651 -18.19 -29.96 58.07
N PHE A 652 -17.44 -28.85 58.21
CA PHE A 652 -17.77 -27.58 57.54
C PHE A 652 -17.79 -27.73 56.02
N SER A 653 -16.91 -28.54 55.45
CA SER A 653 -16.87 -28.80 54.01
C SER A 653 -18.11 -29.58 53.53
N ARG A 654 -18.68 -30.48 54.36
CA ARG A 654 -19.95 -31.16 54.05
C ARG A 654 -21.12 -30.19 54.18
N ASP A 655 -21.16 -29.42 55.25
CA ASP A 655 -22.24 -28.44 55.51
C ASP A 655 -22.28 -27.36 54.41
N LEU A 656 -21.12 -26.90 53.97
CA LEU A 656 -21.03 -25.96 52.85
C LEU A 656 -21.57 -26.53 51.54
N ARG A 657 -21.19 -27.76 51.17
CA ARG A 657 -21.71 -28.43 49.98
C ARG A 657 -23.24 -28.61 50.04
N GLU A 658 -23.77 -28.90 51.22
CA GLU A 658 -25.21 -29.03 51.42
C GLU A 658 -25.92 -27.68 51.31
N GLN A 659 -25.37 -26.61 51.91
CA GLN A 659 -25.90 -25.24 51.79
C GLN A 659 -25.87 -24.77 50.34
N VAL A 660 -24.80 -25.05 49.61
CA VAL A 660 -24.67 -24.69 48.17
C VAL A 660 -25.68 -25.47 47.32
N ARG A 661 -25.94 -26.75 47.63
CA ARG A 661 -26.94 -27.58 46.92
C ARG A 661 -28.36 -27.08 47.18
N ASN A 662 -28.66 -26.60 48.39
CA ASN A 662 -29.97 -26.12 48.80
C ASN A 662 -30.18 -24.62 48.58
N PHE A 663 -29.25 -24.01 47.80
CA PHE A 663 -29.33 -22.58 47.46
C PHE A 663 -30.39 -22.33 46.42
#